data_fd4a459118f848f30d7030fa2a7347f5
#
_entry.id   fd4a459118f848f30d7030fa2a7347f5
#
_cell.length_a   1.000
_cell.length_b   1.000
_cell.length_c   1.000
_cell.angle_alpha   90.00
_cell.angle_beta   90.00
_cell.angle_gamma   90.00
#
_symmetry.space_group_name_H-M   'P 1'
#
loop_
_entity.id
_entity.type
_entity.pdbx_description
1 polymer ?
#
loop_
_entity_poly.entity_id
_entity_poly.type
_entity_poly.pdbx_seq_one_letter_code
_entity_poly.pdbx_strand_id
1 'polypeptide(L)'
;MIGQVLGHYRVVSKIGEGGMGVVYRARDEVLHRDVALKVVTKGAGLDQPGGQNLLHEARASSALSHPNICTIHEVGETGSELYIVMELVEGKPLSLLIGDTGLAIESVLRYGVQIANALGRAHDRGIVHRDLKSTNVVVTSEGLVKVLDFGLAKRVGSGIFEGSTQSFETDDSMVSGTLPYMAPEVLRGEGADYRSDLWALGVVLYEAASGCLPFEGRTGFEISSAIMRELPKPLGPPVPLGLWAIIQRCLAKEPMQRYQRASEVQAALEAVQSAVIVSRDPSTDRSGPRTTILHGVRHVPVRKGDFLLLVGTTKGAFLLRSNTQRTRWEVGGPYFHGHAVYAMAYDGRGGRHRIWASTQSVWGTLLRSSDDFGKSWTNPQEATIRFPAETGVSLKNIWQISLGRPEEPDVLYCGVEPAALFETRDGGETWSLVRGLFDHPHRPRWMPGNGGLALHTIVLDPADHQRMYVAISAGGVYRTQDGGRNWTAQNLGIRVMFTPGKYPEFGQCVHKIALHPVRPERLFLQNHWGLYRSDDHAENWTDIANGVPSDFGFAMVMHPKNPDCVYIVPVESDEFRCTCDGRLRVYRTRNGGASWEPLARGLPQKGAYETVLRDAMTADALNPVGIYFGTRSGQLYGSTDEGKTWKKILDGLPSVVCVKNAVVGDPSVFRVSKPPQEAIAASSRGKRSTGRNTSRRGKR
;
A
#
# COMPACT_ATOMS: atom_id res chain seq x y z
N MET A 1 53.63 -8.05 -11.21
CA MET A 1 52.52 -8.75 -11.92
C MET A 1 52.22 -8.23 -13.33
N ILE A 2 52.57 -6.97 -13.67
CA ILE A 2 52.37 -6.47 -15.04
C ILE A 2 53.18 -7.31 -16.03
N GLY A 3 52.56 -7.77 -17.13
CA GLY A 3 53.13 -8.66 -18.12
C GLY A 3 53.01 -10.16 -17.84
N GLN A 4 52.65 -10.55 -16.61
CA GLN A 4 52.43 -11.97 -16.24
C GLN A 4 51.10 -12.47 -16.79
N VAL A 5 50.99 -13.77 -16.96
CA VAL A 5 49.76 -14.44 -17.41
C VAL A 5 49.23 -15.30 -16.27
N LEU A 6 48.00 -15.08 -15.86
CA LEU A 6 47.26 -15.88 -14.88
C LEU A 6 46.15 -16.63 -15.61
N GLY A 7 46.24 -17.95 -15.70
CA GLY A 7 45.40 -18.72 -16.60
C GLY A 7 45.64 -18.31 -18.05
N HIS A 8 44.67 -17.71 -18.70
CA HIS A 8 44.75 -17.12 -20.05
C HIS A 8 44.57 -15.59 -20.07
N TYR A 9 44.74 -14.93 -18.91
CA TYR A 9 44.62 -13.49 -18.75
C TYR A 9 45.98 -12.82 -18.59
N ARG A 10 46.37 -12.02 -19.56
CA ARG A 10 47.62 -11.23 -19.50
C ARG A 10 47.40 -9.93 -18.78
N VAL A 11 48.11 -9.70 -17.68
CA VAL A 11 48.04 -8.48 -16.88
C VAL A 11 48.66 -7.31 -17.64
N VAL A 12 47.82 -6.27 -17.88
CA VAL A 12 48.23 -5.07 -18.68
C VAL A 12 48.63 -3.91 -17.77
N SER A 13 47.79 -3.55 -16.82
CA SER A 13 48.05 -2.41 -15.91
C SER A 13 47.33 -2.58 -14.58
N LYS A 14 47.78 -1.90 -13.54
CA LYS A 14 47.11 -1.83 -12.23
C LYS A 14 45.96 -0.82 -12.34
N ILE A 15 44.77 -1.17 -11.87
CA ILE A 15 43.56 -0.32 -11.80
C ILE A 15 43.40 0.23 -10.39
N GLY A 16 43.56 -0.62 -9.36
CA GLY A 16 43.34 -0.25 -7.98
C GLY A 16 43.96 -1.24 -7.00
N GLU A 17 44.02 -0.83 -5.74
CA GLU A 17 44.50 -1.63 -4.61
C GLU A 17 43.58 -1.39 -3.42
N GLY A 18 43.29 -2.42 -2.65
CA GLY A 18 42.47 -2.34 -1.45
C GLY A 18 42.80 -3.47 -0.48
N GLY A 19 42.19 -3.47 0.69
CA GLY A 19 42.48 -4.43 1.77
C GLY A 19 42.32 -5.92 1.40
N MET A 20 41.59 -6.24 0.30
CA MET A 20 41.37 -7.61 -0.15
C MET A 20 42.23 -8.02 -1.36
N GLY A 21 43.07 -7.14 -1.86
CA GLY A 21 43.90 -7.45 -3.00
C GLY A 21 44.11 -6.31 -3.99
N VAL A 22 44.76 -6.64 -5.10
CA VAL A 22 45.05 -5.70 -6.17
C VAL A 22 44.23 -5.99 -7.40
N VAL A 23 43.63 -4.98 -8.01
CA VAL A 23 42.85 -5.10 -9.22
C VAL A 23 43.64 -4.63 -10.42
N TYR A 24 43.75 -5.46 -11.43
CA TYR A 24 44.45 -5.18 -12.68
C TYR A 24 43.50 -5.15 -13.87
N ARG A 25 43.80 -4.33 -14.88
CA ARG A 25 43.31 -4.54 -16.24
C ARG A 25 44.08 -5.69 -16.85
N ALA A 26 43.43 -6.69 -17.38
CA ALA A 26 44.03 -7.82 -18.04
C ALA A 26 43.38 -8.06 -19.41
N ARG A 27 44.14 -8.62 -20.32
CA ARG A 27 43.67 -9.06 -21.62
C ARG A 27 43.36 -10.53 -21.59
N ASP A 28 42.12 -10.92 -21.88
CA ASP A 28 41.68 -12.26 -22.13
C ASP A 28 42.23 -12.69 -23.50
N GLU A 29 43.21 -13.56 -23.55
CA GLU A 29 43.90 -13.98 -24.77
C GLU A 29 43.06 -14.96 -25.61
N VAL A 30 42.03 -15.56 -25.00
CA VAL A 30 41.12 -16.50 -25.68
C VAL A 30 39.95 -15.76 -26.35
N LEU A 31 39.30 -14.88 -25.61
CA LEU A 31 38.12 -14.11 -26.07
C LEU A 31 38.49 -12.73 -26.66
N HIS A 32 39.76 -12.37 -26.60
CA HIS A 32 40.28 -11.08 -27.12
C HIS A 32 39.59 -9.83 -26.59
N ARG A 33 39.21 -9.84 -25.31
CA ARG A 33 38.58 -8.71 -24.61
C ARG A 33 39.39 -8.30 -23.41
N ASP A 34 39.18 -7.05 -22.96
CA ASP A 34 39.74 -6.59 -21.69
C ASP A 34 38.81 -6.93 -20.53
N VAL A 35 39.38 -7.29 -19.39
CA VAL A 35 38.69 -7.69 -18.17
C VAL A 35 39.34 -7.02 -16.96
N ALA A 36 38.60 -6.93 -15.85
CA ALA A 36 39.18 -6.62 -14.54
C ALA A 36 39.57 -7.93 -13.84
N LEU A 37 40.82 -8.00 -13.37
CA LEU A 37 41.36 -9.18 -12.71
C LEU A 37 41.78 -8.79 -11.30
N LYS A 38 41.05 -9.28 -10.30
CA LYS A 38 41.32 -9.05 -8.88
C LYS A 38 42.13 -10.20 -8.33
N VAL A 39 43.36 -9.93 -7.91
CA VAL A 39 44.25 -10.90 -7.29
C VAL A 39 44.17 -10.73 -5.78
N VAL A 40 43.79 -11.81 -5.08
CA VAL A 40 43.63 -11.82 -3.63
C VAL A 40 45.00 -12.03 -2.98
N THR A 41 45.45 -11.10 -2.18
CA THR A 41 46.80 -11.17 -1.52
C THR A 41 46.87 -12.28 -0.47
N LYS A 42 47.99 -13.01 -0.45
CA LYS A 42 48.32 -14.00 0.57
C LYS A 42 48.41 -13.37 1.95
N GLY A 43 47.48 -13.66 2.79
CA GLY A 43 47.38 -13.20 4.17
C GLY A 43 46.08 -13.65 4.82
N ALA A 44 45.11 -13.98 4.01
CA ALA A 44 43.83 -14.54 4.40
C ALA A 44 43.88 -16.08 4.19
N GLY A 45 44.71 -16.81 4.92
CA GLY A 45 44.77 -18.28 5.11
C GLY A 45 43.97 -19.13 4.11
N LEU A 46 44.54 -19.36 2.90
CA LEU A 46 43.96 -20.27 1.91
C LEU A 46 43.97 -21.75 2.39
N ASP A 47 44.80 -22.09 3.37
CA ASP A 47 44.84 -23.37 4.04
C ASP A 47 43.85 -23.50 5.23
N GLN A 48 43.06 -22.46 5.52
CA GLN A 48 42.01 -22.47 6.52
C GLN A 48 40.61 -22.50 5.86
N PRO A 49 39.56 -22.94 6.60
CA PRO A 49 38.19 -22.99 6.09
C PRO A 49 37.66 -21.69 5.45
N GLY A 50 38.33 -20.55 5.65
CA GLY A 50 38.02 -19.21 5.07
C GLY A 50 38.22 -19.11 3.56
N GLY A 51 39.24 -19.77 2.97
CA GLY A 51 39.55 -19.70 1.54
C GLY A 51 38.53 -20.47 0.67
N GLN A 52 38.05 -21.60 1.15
CA GLN A 52 37.00 -22.38 0.48
C GLN A 52 35.67 -21.62 0.49
N ASN A 53 35.38 -20.86 1.55
CA ASN A 53 34.16 -20.03 1.64
C ASN A 53 34.19 -18.85 0.64
N LEU A 54 35.37 -18.20 0.42
CA LEU A 54 35.51 -17.12 -0.55
C LEU A 54 35.24 -17.60 -1.99
N LEU A 55 35.78 -18.78 -2.35
CA LEU A 55 35.50 -19.44 -3.63
C LEU A 55 34.01 -19.79 -3.79
N HIS A 56 33.37 -20.27 -2.73
CA HIS A 56 31.96 -20.59 -2.75
C HIS A 56 31.09 -19.31 -2.92
N GLU A 57 31.44 -18.22 -2.23
CA GLU A 57 30.73 -16.94 -2.34
C GLU A 57 30.94 -16.28 -3.72
N ALA A 58 32.14 -16.32 -4.26
CA ALA A 58 32.42 -15.83 -5.61
C ALA A 58 31.69 -16.64 -6.68
N ARG A 59 31.58 -17.96 -6.52
CA ARG A 59 30.76 -18.83 -7.39
C ARG A 59 29.27 -18.52 -7.27
N ALA A 60 28.74 -18.28 -6.06
CA ALA A 60 27.36 -17.88 -5.87
C ALA A 60 27.07 -16.53 -6.54
N SER A 61 28.00 -15.57 -6.42
CA SER A 61 27.88 -14.25 -7.02
C SER A 61 28.04 -14.27 -8.55
N SER A 62 28.78 -15.25 -9.13
CA SER A 62 28.89 -15.42 -10.60
C SER A 62 27.56 -15.80 -11.26
N ALA A 63 26.60 -16.32 -10.50
CA ALA A 63 25.24 -16.59 -11.00
C ALA A 63 24.35 -15.35 -11.11
N LEU A 64 24.83 -14.17 -10.63
CA LEU A 64 24.10 -12.91 -10.75
C LEU A 64 24.34 -12.29 -12.14
N SER A 65 23.29 -12.23 -12.95
CA SER A 65 23.30 -11.48 -14.21
C SER A 65 22.26 -10.34 -14.07
N HIS A 66 22.73 -9.10 -14.06
CA HIS A 66 21.89 -7.91 -13.93
C HIS A 66 22.63 -6.66 -14.45
N PRO A 67 21.95 -5.72 -15.15
CA PRO A 67 22.61 -4.54 -15.73
C PRO A 67 23.35 -3.69 -14.68
N ASN A 68 22.88 -3.64 -13.44
CA ASN A 68 23.47 -2.84 -12.37
C ASN A 68 24.39 -3.65 -11.43
N ILE A 69 24.74 -4.89 -11.76
CA ILE A 69 25.72 -5.70 -11.02
C ILE A 69 26.93 -5.99 -11.92
N CYS A 70 28.12 -5.85 -11.37
CA CYS A 70 29.35 -6.22 -12.07
C CYS A 70 29.39 -7.75 -12.27
N THR A 71 29.53 -8.19 -13.52
CA THR A 71 29.50 -9.61 -13.86
C THR A 71 30.81 -10.28 -13.52
N ILE A 72 30.80 -11.36 -12.73
CA ILE A 72 31.96 -12.24 -12.52
C ILE A 72 31.99 -13.25 -13.67
N HIS A 73 33.12 -13.27 -14.40
CA HIS A 73 33.32 -14.15 -15.55
C HIS A 73 33.93 -15.49 -15.13
N GLU A 74 34.93 -15.47 -14.25
CA GLU A 74 35.68 -16.64 -13.83
C GLU A 74 36.28 -16.46 -12.43
N VAL A 75 36.48 -17.55 -11.73
CA VAL A 75 37.27 -17.62 -10.51
C VAL A 75 38.32 -18.72 -10.71
N GLY A 76 39.58 -18.37 -10.64
CA GLY A 76 40.68 -19.25 -10.88
C GLY A 76 41.75 -19.22 -9.80
N GLU A 77 42.61 -20.23 -9.85
CA GLU A 77 43.78 -20.36 -8.98
C GLU A 77 45.00 -20.69 -9.83
N THR A 78 46.09 -19.98 -9.61
CA THR A 78 47.38 -20.24 -10.27
C THR A 78 48.49 -20.22 -9.26
N GLY A 79 49.07 -21.39 -9.03
CA GLY A 79 50.06 -21.61 -7.96
C GLY A 79 49.41 -21.39 -6.58
N SER A 80 49.83 -20.33 -5.88
CA SER A 80 49.30 -19.97 -4.56
C SER A 80 48.41 -18.68 -4.60
N GLU A 81 48.07 -18.21 -5.79
CA GLU A 81 47.32 -16.99 -5.97
C GLU A 81 45.88 -17.29 -6.45
N LEU A 82 44.89 -16.83 -5.69
CA LEU A 82 43.49 -16.81 -6.08
C LEU A 82 43.20 -15.54 -6.88
N TYR A 83 42.54 -15.65 -8.02
CA TYR A 83 42.13 -14.51 -8.82
C TYR A 83 40.66 -14.61 -9.22
N ILE A 84 40.02 -13.42 -9.34
CA ILE A 84 38.63 -13.28 -9.78
C ILE A 84 38.66 -12.42 -11.04
N VAL A 85 38.08 -12.95 -12.12
CA VAL A 85 37.95 -12.25 -13.39
C VAL A 85 36.54 -11.71 -13.49
N MET A 86 36.43 -10.41 -13.77
CA MET A 86 35.14 -9.74 -13.83
C MET A 86 35.07 -8.74 -14.97
N GLU A 87 33.87 -8.27 -15.26
CA GLU A 87 33.60 -7.19 -16.21
C GLU A 87 34.49 -5.98 -15.91
N LEU A 88 35.20 -5.48 -16.94
CA LEU A 88 35.91 -4.20 -16.83
C LEU A 88 34.90 -3.08 -16.99
N VAL A 89 34.53 -2.44 -15.90
CA VAL A 89 33.57 -1.32 -15.92
C VAL A 89 34.30 -0.02 -16.21
N GLU A 90 34.01 0.57 -17.36
CA GLU A 90 34.54 1.90 -17.71
C GLU A 90 33.67 2.99 -17.06
N GLY A 91 34.17 3.58 -15.96
CA GLY A 91 33.45 4.57 -15.20
C GLY A 91 34.25 5.14 -14.05
N LYS A 92 33.60 5.94 -13.21
CA LYS A 92 34.18 6.49 -11.99
C LYS A 92 33.48 5.96 -10.75
N PRO A 93 34.18 5.61 -9.66
CA PRO A 93 33.56 5.36 -8.37
C PRO A 93 32.64 6.51 -7.95
N LEU A 94 31.49 6.17 -7.36
CA LEU A 94 30.51 7.17 -6.90
C LEU A 94 31.14 8.15 -5.89
N SER A 95 32.04 7.65 -5.03
CA SER A 95 32.81 8.48 -4.09
C SER A 95 33.64 9.58 -4.73
N LEU A 96 34.12 9.38 -5.97
CA LEU A 96 34.85 10.40 -6.74
C LEU A 96 33.93 11.37 -7.47
N LEU A 97 32.67 11.09 -7.58
CA LEU A 97 31.65 11.95 -8.18
C LEU A 97 30.97 12.84 -7.13
N ILE A 98 30.94 12.38 -5.88
CA ILE A 98 30.39 13.13 -4.75
C ILE A 98 31.38 14.26 -4.40
N GLY A 99 30.94 15.51 -4.58
CA GLY A 99 31.70 16.67 -4.13
C GLY A 99 31.34 17.07 -2.69
N ASP A 100 31.97 18.08 -2.15
CA ASP A 100 31.75 18.56 -0.78
C ASP A 100 30.31 19.00 -0.47
N THR A 101 29.52 19.30 -1.50
CA THR A 101 28.11 19.70 -1.38
C THR A 101 27.13 18.61 -1.82
N GLY A 102 27.62 17.40 -2.12
CA GLY A 102 26.86 16.30 -2.66
C GLY A 102 26.58 16.44 -4.17
N LEU A 103 25.80 15.50 -4.68
CA LEU A 103 25.36 15.45 -6.09
C LEU A 103 24.03 16.21 -6.28
N ALA A 104 23.75 16.57 -7.53
CA ALA A 104 22.41 17.01 -7.91
C ALA A 104 21.37 15.94 -7.53
N ILE A 105 20.26 16.36 -6.95
CA ILE A 105 19.24 15.45 -6.38
C ILE A 105 18.72 14.44 -7.41
N GLU A 106 18.58 14.85 -8.67
CA GLU A 106 18.20 13.96 -9.76
C GLU A 106 19.20 12.81 -9.98
N SER A 107 20.48 13.07 -9.79
CA SER A 107 21.52 12.06 -9.87
C SER A 107 21.48 11.13 -8.66
N VAL A 108 21.28 11.67 -7.45
CA VAL A 108 21.10 10.87 -6.22
C VAL A 108 19.94 9.88 -6.38
N LEU A 109 18.79 10.35 -6.84
CA LEU A 109 17.60 9.54 -7.06
C LEU A 109 17.83 8.48 -8.15
N ARG A 110 18.39 8.90 -9.30
CA ARG A 110 18.67 8.00 -10.43
C ARG A 110 19.65 6.88 -10.07
N TYR A 111 20.71 7.20 -9.34
CA TYR A 111 21.71 6.22 -8.90
C TYR A 111 21.15 5.34 -7.77
N GLY A 112 20.44 5.93 -6.81
CA GLY A 112 19.80 5.22 -5.72
C GLY A 112 18.81 4.14 -6.20
N VAL A 113 17.98 4.45 -7.21
CA VAL A 113 17.06 3.50 -7.84
C VAL A 113 17.82 2.30 -8.42
N GLN A 114 18.92 2.54 -9.14
CA GLN A 114 19.73 1.50 -9.76
C GLN A 114 20.46 0.61 -8.73
N ILE A 115 20.99 1.21 -7.65
CA ILE A 115 21.61 0.47 -6.55
C ILE A 115 20.55 -0.40 -5.84
N ALA A 116 19.39 0.16 -5.53
CA ALA A 116 18.30 -0.59 -4.89
C ALA A 116 17.82 -1.76 -5.75
N ASN A 117 17.77 -1.59 -7.08
CA ASN A 117 17.42 -2.64 -8.04
C ASN A 117 18.47 -3.77 -8.04
N ALA A 118 19.77 -3.42 -8.04
CA ALA A 118 20.87 -4.38 -7.93
C ALA A 118 20.79 -5.21 -6.64
N LEU A 119 20.58 -4.54 -5.49
CA LEU A 119 20.41 -5.20 -4.20
C LEU A 119 19.18 -6.13 -4.20
N GLY A 120 18.05 -5.67 -4.74
CA GLY A 120 16.84 -6.48 -4.83
C GLY A 120 17.08 -7.78 -5.58
N ARG A 121 17.77 -7.72 -6.71
CA ARG A 121 18.12 -8.91 -7.52
C ARG A 121 19.03 -9.90 -6.79
N ALA A 122 19.98 -9.40 -6.02
CA ALA A 122 20.88 -10.24 -5.21
C ALA A 122 20.13 -10.89 -4.02
N HIS A 123 19.34 -10.09 -3.29
CA HIS A 123 18.54 -10.55 -2.16
C HIS A 123 17.53 -11.63 -2.53
N ASP A 124 16.87 -11.53 -3.70
CA ASP A 124 15.95 -12.56 -4.23
C ASP A 124 16.64 -13.90 -4.46
N ARG A 125 17.98 -13.92 -4.55
CA ARG A 125 18.82 -15.13 -4.67
C ARG A 125 19.54 -15.50 -3.38
N GLY A 126 19.18 -14.87 -2.26
CA GLY A 126 19.77 -15.11 -0.96
C GLY A 126 21.20 -14.57 -0.80
N ILE A 127 21.65 -13.66 -1.72
CA ILE A 127 22.98 -13.08 -1.67
C ILE A 127 22.89 -11.70 -1.04
N VAL A 128 23.63 -11.50 0.08
CA VAL A 128 23.77 -10.23 0.80
C VAL A 128 25.11 -9.61 0.42
N HIS A 129 25.13 -8.29 0.17
CA HIS A 129 26.35 -7.59 -0.28
C HIS A 129 27.40 -7.46 0.82
N ARG A 130 27.00 -7.02 2.00
CA ARG A 130 27.78 -6.87 3.25
C ARG A 130 28.88 -5.79 3.26
N ASP A 131 29.28 -5.24 2.11
CA ASP A 131 30.28 -4.16 1.98
C ASP A 131 29.84 -3.10 0.98
N LEU A 132 28.55 -2.73 0.98
CA LEU A 132 28.06 -1.64 0.15
C LEU A 132 28.57 -0.30 0.67
N LYS A 133 29.26 0.44 -0.19
CA LYS A 133 29.81 1.79 0.05
C LYS A 133 29.99 2.53 -1.26
N SER A 134 30.15 3.85 -1.22
CA SER A 134 30.27 4.67 -2.43
C SER A 134 31.48 4.31 -3.33
N THR A 135 32.54 3.75 -2.77
CA THR A 135 33.70 3.24 -3.52
C THR A 135 33.42 1.95 -4.29
N ASN A 136 32.42 1.15 -3.86
CA ASN A 136 32.00 -0.09 -4.52
C ASN A 136 30.85 0.11 -5.51
N VAL A 137 30.53 1.37 -5.83
CA VAL A 137 29.53 1.74 -6.84
C VAL A 137 30.23 2.53 -7.94
N VAL A 138 30.26 1.99 -9.16
CA VAL A 138 30.85 2.67 -10.34
C VAL A 138 29.72 3.21 -11.20
N VAL A 139 29.91 4.45 -11.67
CA VAL A 139 28.98 5.12 -12.59
C VAL A 139 29.68 5.32 -13.92
N THR A 140 29.10 4.78 -15.02
CA THR A 140 29.61 4.93 -16.37
C THR A 140 29.36 6.35 -16.91
N SER A 141 29.99 6.71 -18.03
CA SER A 141 29.74 7.98 -18.73
C SER A 141 28.30 8.19 -19.16
N GLU A 142 27.53 7.09 -19.36
CA GLU A 142 26.12 7.12 -19.71
C GLU A 142 25.19 7.21 -18.47
N GLY A 143 25.76 7.21 -17.26
CA GLY A 143 25.01 7.26 -16.00
C GLY A 143 24.41 5.92 -15.59
N LEU A 144 24.93 4.80 -16.14
CA LEU A 144 24.60 3.46 -15.66
C LEU A 144 25.42 3.16 -14.41
N VAL A 145 24.74 2.64 -13.39
CA VAL A 145 25.37 2.19 -12.13
C VAL A 145 25.76 0.72 -12.25
N LYS A 146 26.97 0.40 -11.80
CA LYS A 146 27.45 -0.97 -11.58
C LYS A 146 27.89 -1.12 -10.12
N VAL A 147 27.23 -2.01 -9.37
CA VAL A 147 27.62 -2.37 -8.02
C VAL A 147 28.66 -3.48 -8.09
N LEU A 148 29.79 -3.28 -7.43
CA LEU A 148 30.95 -4.19 -7.43
C LEU A 148 30.93 -5.08 -6.18
N ASP A 149 31.69 -6.21 -6.22
CA ASP A 149 32.11 -7.01 -5.07
C ASP A 149 30.98 -7.59 -4.18
N PHE A 150 29.89 -8.10 -4.76
CA PHE A 150 28.84 -8.80 -4.03
C PHE A 150 29.37 -10.03 -3.29
N GLY A 151 29.08 -10.12 -2.00
CA GLY A 151 29.28 -11.32 -1.19
C GLY A 151 30.75 -11.67 -0.88
N LEU A 152 31.76 -10.92 -1.35
CA LEU A 152 33.17 -11.26 -1.17
C LEU A 152 33.71 -10.90 0.22
N ALA A 153 32.94 -10.23 1.08
CA ALA A 153 33.39 -9.64 2.35
C ALA A 153 33.24 -10.54 3.60
N LYS A 154 32.97 -11.87 3.46
CA LYS A 154 32.77 -12.74 4.61
C LYS A 154 34.09 -13.24 5.21
N ARG A 155 34.40 -12.76 6.43
CA ARG A 155 35.44 -13.29 7.36
C ARG A 155 36.86 -12.76 7.27
N VAL A 156 37.07 -11.47 7.20
CA VAL A 156 38.30 -10.92 7.83
C VAL A 156 38.01 -10.42 9.26
N GLY A 157 36.71 -10.29 9.64
CA GLY A 157 36.29 -9.70 10.93
C GLY A 157 35.78 -10.64 12.03
N SER A 158 35.66 -11.97 11.82
CA SER A 158 35.16 -12.89 12.87
C SER A 158 36.20 -13.28 13.92
N GLY A 159 37.42 -12.73 13.84
CA GLY A 159 38.47 -12.93 14.86
C GLY A 159 38.65 -11.79 15.85
N ILE A 160 37.90 -10.66 15.68
CA ILE A 160 38.11 -9.45 16.49
C ILE A 160 37.28 -9.45 17.79
N PHE A 161 36.24 -10.31 17.90
CA PHE A 161 35.32 -10.28 19.05
C PHE A 161 35.31 -11.54 19.95
N GLU A 162 36.18 -12.54 19.73
CA GLU A 162 36.36 -13.62 20.70
C GLU A 162 37.62 -13.38 21.57
N GLY A 163 37.39 -12.69 22.67
CA GLY A 163 38.24 -12.73 23.88
C GLY A 163 39.57 -12.03 23.79
N SER A 164 39.62 -10.73 24.06
CA SER A 164 40.58 -10.09 24.98
C SER A 164 40.38 -8.58 25.03
N THR A 165 40.28 -8.05 26.22
CA THR A 165 40.46 -6.65 26.60
C THR A 165 41.89 -6.20 26.41
N GLN A 166 42.44 -6.16 25.20
CA GLN A 166 43.74 -5.56 24.94
C GLN A 166 43.77 -4.84 23.61
N SER A 167 43.96 -3.49 23.74
CA SER A 167 44.57 -2.51 22.83
C SER A 167 44.04 -2.51 21.38
N PHE A 168 43.17 -1.55 21.09
CA PHE A 168 42.94 -0.98 19.76
C PHE A 168 44.16 -0.20 19.26
N GLU A 169 45.30 -0.86 19.09
CA GLU A 169 46.44 -0.39 18.36
C GLU A 169 46.79 -1.44 17.34
N THR A 170 46.30 -1.35 16.12
CA THR A 170 46.98 -1.80 14.89
C THR A 170 46.15 -1.56 13.65
N ASP A 171 46.77 -0.92 12.66
CA ASP A 171 46.38 -0.67 11.27
C ASP A 171 45.19 0.28 11.03
N ASP A 172 45.47 1.56 11.10
CA ASP A 172 44.57 2.69 10.77
C ASP A 172 44.02 2.68 9.33
N SER A 173 44.60 1.93 8.41
CA SER A 173 44.21 1.92 7.00
C SER A 173 43.09 0.91 6.64
N MET A 174 42.95 -0.21 7.38
CA MET A 174 41.92 -1.22 7.10
C MET A 174 40.55 -0.94 7.75
N VAL A 175 40.53 -0.20 8.87
CA VAL A 175 39.33 0.12 9.64
C VAL A 175 38.63 1.37 9.09
N SER A 176 39.36 2.27 8.42
CA SER A 176 38.91 3.60 8.04
C SER A 176 37.87 3.65 6.94
N GLY A 177 37.83 2.73 5.98
CA GLY A 177 37.01 2.86 4.77
C GLY A 177 35.60 2.22 4.82
N THR A 178 35.37 1.20 5.64
CA THR A 178 34.10 0.43 5.67
C THR A 178 33.26 0.72 6.91
N LEU A 179 33.88 1.05 8.03
CA LEU A 179 33.22 1.28 9.32
C LEU A 179 32.01 2.25 9.24
N PRO A 180 32.09 3.40 8.54
CA PRO A 180 30.98 4.36 8.48
C PRO A 180 29.70 3.81 7.82
N TYR A 181 29.78 2.73 7.03
CA TYR A 181 28.65 2.12 6.34
C TYR A 181 28.11 0.88 7.08
N MET A 182 28.75 0.43 8.17
CA MET A 182 28.30 -0.73 8.93
C MET A 182 27.00 -0.44 9.67
N ALA A 183 26.11 -1.44 9.66
CA ALA A 183 24.86 -1.34 10.37
C ALA A 183 25.04 -1.60 11.88
N PRO A 184 24.18 -1.04 12.77
CA PRO A 184 24.27 -1.24 14.22
C PRO A 184 24.30 -2.69 14.66
N GLU A 185 23.49 -3.59 14.06
CA GLU A 185 23.48 -5.01 14.36
C GLU A 185 24.79 -5.71 14.00
N VAL A 186 25.44 -5.27 12.93
CA VAL A 186 26.75 -5.80 12.52
C VAL A 186 27.83 -5.40 13.53
N LEU A 187 27.79 -4.17 14.02
CA LEU A 187 28.68 -3.66 15.07
C LEU A 187 28.45 -4.38 16.42
N ARG A 188 27.22 -4.85 16.68
CA ARG A 188 26.91 -5.65 17.86
C ARG A 188 27.31 -7.14 17.71
N GLY A 189 27.75 -7.56 16.53
CA GLY A 189 28.09 -8.97 16.26
C GLY A 189 26.88 -9.87 15.98
N GLU A 190 25.70 -9.31 15.74
CA GLU A 190 24.45 -10.06 15.49
C GLU A 190 24.36 -10.66 14.07
N GLY A 191 25.34 -10.37 13.22
CA GLY A 191 25.40 -10.86 11.85
C GLY A 191 24.66 -9.94 10.86
N ALA A 192 25.14 -9.92 9.61
CA ALA A 192 24.55 -9.12 8.54
C ALA A 192 23.49 -9.90 7.78
N ASP A 193 22.33 -9.30 7.55
CA ASP A 193 21.31 -9.77 6.61
C ASP A 193 21.03 -8.70 5.52
N TYR A 194 20.03 -8.92 4.67
CA TYR A 194 19.64 -7.99 3.60
C TYR A 194 19.29 -6.58 4.12
N ARG A 195 18.85 -6.43 5.39
CA ARG A 195 18.52 -5.13 6.00
C ARG A 195 19.77 -4.34 6.38
N SER A 196 20.89 -5.01 6.56
CA SER A 196 22.19 -4.35 6.73
C SER A 196 22.67 -3.67 5.42
N ASP A 197 22.38 -4.28 4.26
CA ASP A 197 22.61 -3.64 2.96
C ASP A 197 21.69 -2.42 2.75
N LEU A 198 20.45 -2.45 3.27
CA LEU A 198 19.53 -1.31 3.20
C LEU A 198 19.99 -0.14 4.10
N TRP A 199 20.62 -0.45 5.24
CA TRP A 199 21.30 0.56 6.05
C TRP A 199 22.44 1.19 5.26
N ALA A 200 23.33 0.40 4.68
CA ALA A 200 24.46 0.86 3.88
C ALA A 200 24.00 1.71 2.67
N LEU A 201 22.91 1.32 2.00
CA LEU A 201 22.27 2.14 0.97
C LEU A 201 21.80 3.49 1.54
N GLY A 202 21.23 3.53 2.74
CA GLY A 202 20.87 4.77 3.44
C GLY A 202 22.06 5.69 3.66
N VAL A 203 23.23 5.13 4.04
CA VAL A 203 24.50 5.89 4.18
C VAL A 203 24.96 6.43 2.84
N VAL A 204 24.97 5.60 1.79
CA VAL A 204 25.35 6.02 0.42
C VAL A 204 24.44 7.14 -0.11
N LEU A 205 23.13 7.05 0.13
CA LEU A 205 22.18 8.09 -0.28
C LEU A 205 22.38 9.40 0.50
N TYR A 206 22.67 9.30 1.80
CA TYR A 206 22.98 10.47 2.62
C TYR A 206 24.25 11.15 2.13
N GLU A 207 25.32 10.39 1.97
CA GLU A 207 26.62 10.87 1.45
C GLU A 207 26.46 11.50 0.06
N ALA A 208 25.76 10.84 -0.85
CA ALA A 208 25.50 11.36 -2.19
C ALA A 208 24.67 12.66 -2.18
N ALA A 209 23.78 12.84 -1.22
CA ALA A 209 22.92 14.03 -1.14
C ALA A 209 23.55 15.21 -0.42
N SER A 210 24.54 14.98 0.47
CA SER A 210 25.10 16.02 1.34
C SER A 210 26.59 16.26 1.14
N GLY A 211 27.32 15.32 0.54
CA GLY A 211 28.78 15.36 0.44
C GLY A 211 29.52 14.88 1.71
N CYS A 212 28.78 14.49 2.75
CA CYS A 212 29.38 14.04 4.01
C CYS A 212 28.68 12.75 4.52
N LEU A 213 29.31 12.05 5.45
CA LEU A 213 28.76 10.86 6.07
C LEU A 213 27.72 11.21 7.16
N PRO A 214 26.70 10.38 7.39
CA PRO A 214 25.65 10.66 8.40
C PRO A 214 26.14 10.57 9.85
N PHE A 215 27.24 9.82 10.09
CA PHE A 215 27.85 9.61 11.39
C PHE A 215 29.35 9.84 11.29
N GLU A 216 29.86 10.75 12.10
CA GLU A 216 31.23 11.21 12.08
C GLU A 216 31.89 10.99 13.45
N GLY A 217 33.20 10.86 13.47
CA GLY A 217 34.04 10.76 14.67
C GLY A 217 35.52 10.78 14.31
N ARG A 218 36.38 11.13 15.26
CA ARG A 218 37.84 11.17 15.07
C ARG A 218 38.48 9.81 15.21
N THR A 219 37.81 8.88 15.85
CA THR A 219 38.25 7.51 16.09
C THR A 219 37.19 6.49 15.66
N GLY A 220 37.57 5.26 15.37
CA GLY A 220 36.64 4.19 15.05
C GLY A 220 35.63 3.94 16.18
N PHE A 221 36.01 4.18 17.43
CA PHE A 221 35.14 4.08 18.59
C PHE A 221 34.06 5.18 18.58
N GLU A 222 34.42 6.42 18.29
CA GLU A 222 33.48 7.55 18.18
C GLU A 222 32.49 7.31 17.05
N ILE A 223 32.94 6.86 15.86
CA ILE A 223 32.08 6.52 14.72
C ILE A 223 31.11 5.38 15.10
N SER A 224 31.61 4.30 15.72
CA SER A 224 30.78 3.19 16.16
C SER A 224 29.73 3.65 17.19
N SER A 225 30.14 4.51 18.14
CA SER A 225 29.21 5.09 19.13
C SER A 225 28.12 5.94 18.48
N ALA A 226 28.49 6.78 17.50
CA ALA A 226 27.54 7.61 16.75
C ALA A 226 26.56 6.72 15.95
N ILE A 227 27.05 5.71 15.25
CA ILE A 227 26.20 4.73 14.53
C ILE A 227 25.20 4.05 15.47
N MET A 228 25.62 3.71 16.67
CA MET A 228 24.78 3.00 17.64
C MET A 228 23.72 3.88 18.31
N ARG A 229 24.03 5.16 18.55
CA ARG A 229 23.27 6.01 19.48
C ARG A 229 22.70 7.29 18.86
N GLU A 230 23.36 7.87 17.85
CA GLU A 230 22.97 9.17 17.32
C GLU A 230 21.99 9.06 16.15
N LEU A 231 21.15 10.06 15.98
CA LEU A 231 20.34 10.21 14.78
C LEU A 231 21.16 10.94 13.70
N PRO A 232 20.97 10.62 12.41
CA PRO A 232 21.64 11.36 11.35
C PRO A 232 21.16 12.82 11.35
N LYS A 233 22.09 13.75 11.08
CA LYS A 233 21.77 15.19 10.99
C LYS A 233 20.73 15.41 9.89
N PRO A 234 19.68 16.22 10.12
CA PRO A 234 18.68 16.51 9.08
C PRO A 234 19.31 17.18 7.86
N LEU A 235 18.94 16.70 6.67
CA LEU A 235 19.33 17.33 5.41
C LEU A 235 18.32 18.44 5.08
N GLY A 236 18.81 19.68 4.98
CA GLY A 236 18.02 20.85 4.59
C GLY A 236 17.85 20.98 3.07
N PRO A 237 17.19 22.06 2.60
CA PRO A 237 17.13 22.35 1.18
C PRO A 237 18.53 22.40 0.55
N PRO A 238 18.73 21.88 -0.70
CA PRO A 238 17.68 21.51 -1.66
C PRO A 238 17.19 20.06 -1.59
N VAL A 239 17.52 19.29 -0.53
CA VAL A 239 17.13 17.88 -0.41
C VAL A 239 15.62 17.78 -0.18
N PRO A 240 14.86 17.11 -1.07
CA PRO A 240 13.42 16.93 -0.88
C PRO A 240 13.09 16.16 0.40
N LEU A 241 12.06 16.58 1.13
CA LEU A 241 11.60 15.87 2.33
C LEU A 241 11.37 14.37 2.07
N GLY A 242 10.96 14.05 0.84
CA GLY A 242 10.80 12.69 0.38
C GLY A 242 12.08 11.86 0.41
N LEU A 243 13.15 12.36 -0.11
CA LEU A 243 14.44 11.67 -0.09
C LEU A 243 14.98 11.56 1.34
N TRP A 244 14.83 12.63 2.14
CA TRP A 244 15.22 12.62 3.54
C TRP A 244 14.53 11.52 4.36
N ALA A 245 13.22 11.35 4.21
CA ALA A 245 12.49 10.32 4.93
C ALA A 245 12.88 8.89 4.49
N ILE A 246 13.23 8.66 3.21
CA ILE A 246 13.79 7.37 2.76
C ILE A 246 15.10 7.09 3.49
N ILE A 247 16.00 8.07 3.49
CA ILE A 247 17.30 7.98 4.17
C ILE A 247 17.10 7.69 5.66
N GLN A 248 16.25 8.45 6.36
CA GLN A 248 15.94 8.24 7.78
C GLN A 248 15.44 6.83 8.06
N ARG A 249 14.54 6.30 7.21
CA ARG A 249 14.01 4.96 7.40
C ARG A 249 15.06 3.88 7.14
N CYS A 250 15.93 4.05 6.16
CA CYS A 250 17.06 3.16 5.95
C CYS A 250 18.01 3.17 7.16
N LEU A 251 18.22 4.36 7.78
CA LEU A 251 19.09 4.58 8.93
C LEU A 251 18.41 4.39 10.30
N ALA A 252 17.26 3.72 10.35
CA ALA A 252 16.64 3.31 11.61
C ALA A 252 17.53 2.28 12.34
N LYS A 253 17.75 2.48 13.66
CA LYS A 253 18.70 1.65 14.42
C LYS A 253 18.26 0.18 14.47
N GLU A 254 16.97 -0.06 14.67
CA GLU A 254 16.41 -1.41 14.71
C GLU A 254 16.09 -1.90 13.29
N PRO A 255 16.60 -3.08 12.86
CA PRO A 255 16.39 -3.62 11.51
C PRO A 255 14.92 -3.73 11.11
N MET A 256 14.02 -4.05 12.07
CA MET A 256 12.59 -4.17 11.83
C MET A 256 11.89 -2.85 11.50
N GLN A 257 12.48 -1.71 11.84
CA GLN A 257 11.95 -0.38 11.53
C GLN A 257 12.38 0.12 10.14
N ARG A 258 13.37 -0.53 9.52
CA ARG A 258 13.82 -0.22 8.15
C ARG A 258 12.83 -0.74 7.11
N TYR A 259 13.12 -0.48 5.86
CA TYR A 259 12.52 -1.22 4.76
C TYR A 259 12.87 -2.70 4.89
N GLN A 260 11.94 -3.58 4.52
CA GLN A 260 12.16 -5.02 4.63
C GLN A 260 12.61 -5.65 3.30
N ARG A 261 12.57 -4.89 2.20
CA ARG A 261 13.05 -5.31 0.87
C ARG A 261 13.66 -4.14 0.11
N ALA A 262 14.68 -4.41 -0.68
CA ALA A 262 15.30 -3.38 -1.53
C ALA A 262 14.33 -2.84 -2.59
N SER A 263 13.37 -3.65 -3.06
CA SER A 263 12.30 -3.21 -3.97
C SER A 263 11.38 -2.15 -3.36
N GLU A 264 11.21 -2.12 -2.04
CA GLU A 264 10.45 -1.07 -1.36
C GLU A 264 11.22 0.27 -1.39
N VAL A 265 12.55 0.23 -1.21
CA VAL A 265 13.42 1.42 -1.32
C VAL A 265 13.42 1.92 -2.76
N GLN A 266 13.55 1.02 -3.74
CA GLN A 266 13.50 1.38 -5.16
C GLN A 266 12.20 2.12 -5.50
N ALA A 267 11.05 1.55 -5.15
CA ALA A 267 9.75 2.17 -5.42
C ALA A 267 9.59 3.54 -4.73
N ALA A 268 10.12 3.69 -3.51
CA ALA A 268 10.10 4.97 -2.80
C ALA A 268 10.97 6.03 -3.50
N LEU A 269 12.18 5.67 -3.95
CA LEU A 269 13.06 6.57 -4.70
C LEU A 269 12.47 6.98 -6.05
N GLU A 270 11.86 6.05 -6.79
CA GLU A 270 11.17 6.32 -8.06
C GLU A 270 10.01 7.31 -7.88
N ALA A 271 9.27 7.20 -6.77
CA ALA A 271 8.19 8.13 -6.44
C ALA A 271 8.72 9.56 -6.21
N VAL A 272 9.84 9.71 -5.47
CA VAL A 272 10.48 11.02 -5.27
C VAL A 272 11.07 11.55 -6.57
N GLN A 273 11.70 10.71 -7.37
CA GLN A 273 12.26 11.10 -8.67
C GLN A 273 11.20 11.68 -9.59
N SER A 274 10.03 11.05 -9.64
CA SER A 274 8.89 11.54 -10.41
C SER A 274 8.41 12.90 -9.91
N ALA A 275 8.40 13.13 -8.60
CA ALA A 275 7.99 14.40 -8.02
C ALA A 275 8.99 15.55 -8.30
N VAL A 276 10.30 15.27 -8.30
CA VAL A 276 11.36 16.26 -8.57
C VAL A 276 11.36 16.71 -10.03
N ILE A 277 11.10 15.79 -10.97
CA ILE A 277 11.01 16.12 -12.41
C ILE A 277 9.86 17.09 -12.69
N VAL A 278 8.73 16.92 -11.99
CA VAL A 278 7.52 17.77 -12.14
C VAL A 278 7.73 19.19 -11.62
N SER A 279 8.60 19.41 -10.63
CA SER A 279 8.80 20.74 -10.00
C SER A 279 9.65 21.74 -10.81
N ARG A 280 10.18 21.37 -11.96
CA ARG A 280 11.11 22.21 -12.75
C ARG A 280 10.50 22.96 -13.95
N ASP A 281 9.18 22.98 -14.14
CA ASP A 281 8.55 23.76 -15.21
C ASP A 281 8.33 25.23 -14.73
N PRO A 282 8.99 26.27 -15.31
CA PRO A 282 8.98 27.64 -14.78
C PRO A 282 7.69 28.42 -15.10
N SER A 283 6.69 27.86 -15.75
CA SER A 283 5.58 28.61 -16.34
C SER A 283 4.34 28.79 -15.48
N THR A 284 4.35 28.40 -14.18
CA THR A 284 3.14 28.49 -13.35
C THR A 284 3.40 29.13 -11.98
N ASP A 285 3.47 30.46 -11.97
CA ASP A 285 3.24 31.22 -10.74
C ASP A 285 1.77 31.67 -10.67
N ARG A 286 0.93 30.92 -9.95
CA ARG A 286 -0.39 31.33 -9.49
C ARG A 286 -0.71 30.66 -8.16
N SER A 287 -1.01 31.48 -7.15
CA SER A 287 -1.47 31.15 -5.81
C SER A 287 -2.87 30.48 -5.84
N GLY A 288 -2.89 29.14 -5.91
CA GLY A 288 -4.08 28.29 -5.82
C GLY A 288 -3.65 26.84 -5.65
N PRO A 289 -4.53 25.90 -5.28
CA PRO A 289 -4.16 24.49 -5.16
C PRO A 289 -3.57 24.01 -6.49
N ARG A 290 -2.31 23.61 -6.49
CA ARG A 290 -1.58 23.21 -7.71
C ARG A 290 -2.19 21.95 -8.28
N THR A 291 -2.66 22.01 -9.51
CA THR A 291 -3.16 20.87 -10.28
C THR A 291 -1.99 20.24 -11.04
N THR A 292 -1.72 18.95 -10.80
CA THR A 292 -0.62 18.22 -11.46
C THR A 292 -1.15 17.46 -12.67
N ILE A 293 -0.64 17.73 -13.87
CA ILE A 293 -0.89 16.91 -15.06
C ILE A 293 0.04 15.69 -15.00
N LEU A 294 -0.53 14.48 -14.95
CA LEU A 294 0.21 13.23 -14.93
C LEU A 294 0.65 12.86 -16.35
N HIS A 295 1.91 13.09 -16.72
CA HIS A 295 2.44 12.68 -18.01
C HIS A 295 2.60 11.15 -18.08
N GLY A 296 2.23 10.55 -19.21
CA GLY A 296 2.31 9.09 -19.46
C GLY A 296 1.12 8.28 -18.98
N VAL A 297 0.13 8.89 -18.31
CA VAL A 297 -1.12 8.23 -17.92
C VAL A 297 -2.09 8.20 -19.11
N ARG A 298 -2.64 7.03 -19.40
CA ARG A 298 -3.70 6.93 -20.41
C ARG A 298 -4.99 7.53 -19.86
N HIS A 299 -5.50 8.57 -20.51
CA HIS A 299 -6.80 9.18 -20.21
C HIS A 299 -7.88 8.61 -21.12
N VAL A 300 -9.07 8.39 -20.56
CA VAL A 300 -10.25 8.02 -21.34
C VAL A 300 -11.14 9.24 -21.53
N PRO A 301 -11.64 9.49 -22.77
CA PRO A 301 -12.57 10.59 -23.01
C PRO A 301 -13.92 10.25 -22.37
N VAL A 302 -14.35 11.03 -21.39
CA VAL A 302 -15.62 10.84 -20.68
C VAL A 302 -16.65 11.86 -21.13
N ARG A 303 -17.89 11.43 -21.34
CA ARG A 303 -19.02 12.26 -21.80
C ARG A 303 -20.21 12.06 -20.88
N LYS A 304 -21.15 13.02 -20.90
CA LYS A 304 -22.44 12.86 -20.23
C LYS A 304 -23.16 11.59 -20.73
N GLY A 305 -23.69 10.82 -19.79
CA GLY A 305 -24.33 9.52 -20.06
C GLY A 305 -23.38 8.33 -20.06
N ASP A 306 -22.05 8.53 -20.00
CA ASP A 306 -21.13 7.42 -19.87
C ASP A 306 -21.24 6.74 -18.50
N PHE A 307 -21.02 5.42 -18.49
CA PHE A 307 -20.89 4.63 -17.28
C PHE A 307 -19.41 4.50 -16.88
N LEU A 308 -19.11 4.76 -15.63
CA LEU A 308 -17.77 4.71 -15.08
C LEU A 308 -17.65 3.65 -14.00
N LEU A 309 -16.50 2.96 -13.96
CA LEU A 309 -15.99 2.27 -12.79
C LEU A 309 -14.70 2.94 -12.32
N LEU A 310 -14.67 3.36 -11.07
CA LEU A 310 -13.51 3.84 -10.35
C LEU A 310 -12.90 2.66 -9.62
N VAL A 311 -11.67 2.29 -9.93
CA VAL A 311 -11.00 1.12 -9.36
C VAL A 311 -9.76 1.57 -8.63
N GLY A 312 -9.78 1.50 -7.30
CA GLY A 312 -8.63 1.73 -6.43
C GLY A 312 -7.88 0.42 -6.18
N THR A 313 -6.56 0.48 -6.27
CA THR A 313 -5.67 -0.66 -6.06
C THR A 313 -4.56 -0.32 -5.07
N THR A 314 -3.77 -1.33 -4.68
CA THR A 314 -2.58 -1.11 -3.83
C THR A 314 -1.43 -0.39 -4.54
N LYS A 315 -1.50 -0.13 -5.86
CA LYS A 315 -0.44 0.48 -6.67
C LYS A 315 -0.95 1.53 -7.66
N GLY A 316 -2.07 2.15 -7.39
CA GLY A 316 -2.67 3.20 -8.22
C GLY A 316 -4.17 3.05 -8.38
N ALA A 317 -4.78 4.00 -9.10
CA ALA A 317 -6.19 3.99 -9.44
C ALA A 317 -6.39 3.85 -10.95
N PHE A 318 -7.53 3.29 -11.34
CA PHE A 318 -7.94 3.17 -12.74
C PHE A 318 -9.36 3.70 -12.91
N LEU A 319 -9.60 4.34 -14.06
CA LEU A 319 -10.91 4.81 -14.49
C LEU A 319 -11.33 3.99 -15.72
N LEU A 320 -12.35 3.16 -15.57
CA LEU A 320 -12.91 2.42 -16.68
C LEU A 320 -14.18 3.11 -17.15
N ARG A 321 -14.24 3.38 -18.45
CA ARG A 321 -15.40 3.99 -19.11
C ARG A 321 -16.11 2.95 -19.96
N SER A 322 -17.44 2.98 -19.96
CA SER A 322 -18.31 2.21 -20.85
C SER A 322 -19.55 3.04 -21.20
N ASN A 323 -20.35 2.55 -22.14
CA ASN A 323 -21.70 3.05 -22.34
C ASN A 323 -22.66 2.45 -21.28
N THR A 324 -23.91 2.88 -21.23
CA THR A 324 -24.93 2.36 -20.31
C THR A 324 -25.29 0.90 -20.54
N GLN A 325 -24.93 0.33 -21.70
CA GLN A 325 -25.06 -1.11 -21.94
C GLN A 325 -23.90 -1.94 -21.31
N ARG A 326 -22.80 -1.28 -20.93
CA ARG A 326 -21.66 -1.87 -20.18
C ARG A 326 -21.00 -3.06 -20.90
N THR A 327 -20.95 -2.98 -22.24
CA THR A 327 -20.47 -4.08 -23.10
C THR A 327 -19.03 -3.93 -23.55
N ARG A 328 -18.51 -2.71 -23.62
CA ARG A 328 -17.13 -2.40 -24.02
C ARG A 328 -16.52 -1.44 -23.01
N TRP A 329 -15.25 -1.69 -22.68
CA TRP A 329 -14.54 -0.92 -21.66
C TRP A 329 -13.29 -0.27 -22.24
N GLU A 330 -13.13 1.00 -21.93
CA GLU A 330 -11.89 1.74 -22.14
C GLU A 330 -11.26 1.99 -20.78
N VAL A 331 -9.95 1.75 -20.66
CA VAL A 331 -9.23 1.81 -19.38
C VAL A 331 -8.27 2.99 -19.40
N GLY A 332 -8.42 3.87 -18.42
CA GLY A 332 -7.51 4.96 -18.08
C GLY A 332 -6.73 4.65 -16.81
N GLY A 333 -5.55 5.24 -16.68
CA GLY A 333 -4.64 5.02 -15.56
C GLY A 333 -3.37 4.26 -15.98
N PRO A 334 -2.56 3.80 -14.99
CA PRO A 334 -2.73 4.00 -13.55
C PRO A 334 -2.51 5.45 -13.13
N TYR A 335 -3.52 6.02 -12.45
CA TYR A 335 -3.34 7.27 -11.71
C TYR A 335 -2.63 6.97 -10.38
N PHE A 336 -1.81 7.90 -9.88
CA PHE A 336 -1.08 7.75 -8.61
C PHE A 336 -0.22 6.48 -8.56
N HIS A 337 0.51 6.23 -9.62
CA HIS A 337 1.38 5.06 -9.77
C HIS A 337 2.23 4.81 -8.50
N GLY A 338 2.19 3.60 -7.98
CA GLY A 338 2.89 3.19 -6.76
C GLY A 338 2.15 3.48 -5.44
N HIS A 339 1.14 4.36 -5.42
CA HIS A 339 0.37 4.68 -4.21
C HIS A 339 -0.81 3.72 -4.05
N ALA A 340 -1.14 3.36 -2.81
CA ALA A 340 -2.38 2.65 -2.54
C ALA A 340 -3.56 3.63 -2.56
N VAL A 341 -4.67 3.22 -3.18
CA VAL A 341 -5.91 4.02 -3.30
C VAL A 341 -7.06 3.22 -2.70
N TYR A 342 -7.31 3.43 -1.39
CA TYR A 342 -8.31 2.66 -0.64
C TYR A 342 -9.74 3.17 -0.79
N ALA A 343 -9.92 4.46 -1.06
CA ALA A 343 -11.24 5.04 -1.22
C ALA A 343 -11.31 5.96 -2.44
N MET A 344 -12.40 5.84 -3.19
CA MET A 344 -12.76 6.71 -4.31
C MET A 344 -14.24 7.04 -4.26
N ALA A 345 -14.61 8.21 -4.80
CA ALA A 345 -16.01 8.60 -5.01
C ALA A 345 -16.13 9.50 -6.24
N TYR A 346 -17.27 9.40 -6.95
CA TYR A 346 -17.65 10.35 -7.99
C TYR A 346 -18.76 11.24 -7.47
N ASP A 347 -18.55 12.55 -7.47
CA ASP A 347 -19.52 13.54 -7.06
C ASP A 347 -20.10 14.28 -8.27
N GLY A 348 -21.34 13.95 -8.62
CA GLY A 348 -22.12 14.62 -9.68
C GLY A 348 -23.15 15.60 -9.14
N ARG A 349 -23.19 15.88 -7.83
CA ARG A 349 -24.16 16.77 -7.19
C ARG A 349 -23.91 18.23 -7.61
N GLY A 350 -24.97 19.02 -7.69
CA GLY A 350 -24.88 20.43 -8.10
C GLY A 350 -24.29 20.66 -9.50
N GLY A 351 -24.33 19.65 -10.39
CA GLY A 351 -23.77 19.73 -11.74
C GLY A 351 -22.24 19.56 -11.82
N ARG A 352 -21.59 19.15 -10.74
CA ARG A 352 -20.16 18.87 -10.70
C ARG A 352 -19.81 17.57 -11.43
N HIS A 353 -18.53 17.41 -11.73
CA HIS A 353 -17.96 16.18 -12.25
C HIS A 353 -16.67 15.85 -11.49
N ARG A 354 -16.75 15.82 -10.16
CA ARG A 354 -15.58 15.66 -9.29
C ARG A 354 -15.36 14.20 -8.91
N ILE A 355 -14.13 13.71 -9.14
CA ILE A 355 -13.68 12.42 -8.63
C ILE A 355 -12.79 12.68 -7.40
N TRP A 356 -13.11 12.02 -6.31
CA TRP A 356 -12.30 12.00 -5.10
C TRP A 356 -11.49 10.70 -5.04
N ALA A 357 -10.25 10.77 -4.55
CA ALA A 357 -9.40 9.61 -4.30
C ALA A 357 -8.53 9.82 -3.05
N SER A 358 -8.50 8.84 -2.17
CA SER A 358 -7.50 8.79 -1.10
C SER A 358 -6.23 8.15 -1.66
N THR A 359 -5.09 8.80 -1.50
CA THR A 359 -3.80 8.24 -1.89
C THR A 359 -2.94 8.04 -0.67
N GLN A 360 -2.50 6.81 -0.44
CA GLN A 360 -1.60 6.46 0.65
C GLN A 360 -0.23 6.09 0.09
N SER A 361 0.80 6.71 0.64
CA SER A 361 2.20 6.42 0.35
C SER A 361 2.99 6.38 1.67
N VAL A 362 4.29 6.15 1.58
CA VAL A 362 5.21 6.26 2.73
C VAL A 362 5.25 7.68 3.31
N TRP A 363 4.79 8.67 2.56
CA TRP A 363 4.74 10.09 2.95
C TRP A 363 3.45 10.48 3.67
N GLY A 364 2.57 9.52 3.89
CA GLY A 364 1.27 9.74 4.50
C GLY A 364 0.12 9.59 3.52
N THR A 365 -1.04 10.01 3.99
CA THR A 365 -2.31 9.88 3.30
C THR A 365 -2.81 11.26 2.87
N LEU A 366 -3.15 11.39 1.58
CA LEU A 366 -3.70 12.62 1.01
C LEU A 366 -5.07 12.34 0.40
N LEU A 367 -5.99 13.28 0.56
CA LEU A 367 -7.23 13.32 -0.20
C LEU A 367 -7.02 14.20 -1.45
N ARG A 368 -7.32 13.66 -2.61
CA ARG A 368 -7.15 14.32 -3.91
C ARG A 368 -8.47 14.40 -4.65
N SER A 369 -8.62 15.41 -5.50
CA SER A 369 -9.77 15.55 -6.36
C SER A 369 -9.39 15.86 -7.80
N SER A 370 -10.28 15.51 -8.74
CA SER A 370 -10.18 15.82 -10.16
C SER A 370 -11.54 16.22 -10.69
N ASP A 371 -11.62 17.36 -11.38
CA ASP A 371 -12.84 17.88 -12.00
C ASP A 371 -12.90 17.62 -13.52
N ASP A 372 -11.90 16.92 -14.07
CA ASP A 372 -11.71 16.66 -15.50
C ASP A 372 -11.48 15.17 -15.81
N PHE A 373 -12.04 14.29 -14.96
CA PHE A 373 -11.97 12.82 -15.10
C PHE A 373 -10.54 12.29 -15.11
N GLY A 374 -9.69 12.83 -14.24
CA GLY A 374 -8.35 12.34 -14.00
C GLY A 374 -7.28 12.92 -14.91
N LYS A 375 -7.60 13.87 -15.81
CA LYS A 375 -6.57 14.57 -16.59
C LYS A 375 -5.66 15.39 -15.68
N SER A 376 -6.25 16.02 -14.68
CA SER A 376 -5.53 16.70 -13.62
C SER A 376 -6.07 16.34 -12.24
N TRP A 377 -5.21 16.39 -11.24
CA TRP A 377 -5.55 16.09 -9.85
C TRP A 377 -4.99 17.15 -8.92
N THR A 378 -5.74 17.48 -7.88
CA THR A 378 -5.21 18.32 -6.81
C THR A 378 -4.00 17.65 -6.18
N ASN A 379 -3.00 18.44 -5.82
CA ASN A 379 -1.80 17.96 -5.13
C ASN A 379 -1.56 18.83 -3.88
N PRO A 380 -2.32 18.61 -2.79
CA PRO A 380 -2.15 19.38 -1.59
C PRO A 380 -0.74 19.13 -1.02
N GLN A 381 -0.04 20.20 -0.66
CA GLN A 381 1.30 20.12 -0.05
C GLN A 381 1.23 19.54 1.37
N GLU A 382 0.09 19.73 2.04
CA GLU A 382 -0.21 19.18 3.36
C GLU A 382 -1.53 18.41 3.33
N ALA A 383 -1.65 17.43 4.23
CA ALA A 383 -2.89 16.68 4.36
C ALA A 383 -4.04 17.62 4.76
N THR A 384 -5.10 17.66 3.95
CA THR A 384 -6.31 18.45 4.23
C THR A 384 -7.08 17.88 5.41
N ILE A 385 -7.04 16.56 5.61
CA ILE A 385 -7.61 15.85 6.76
C ILE A 385 -6.50 15.62 7.77
N ARG A 386 -6.62 16.26 8.94
CA ARG A 386 -5.66 16.15 10.05
C ARG A 386 -6.38 16.06 11.38
N PHE A 387 -5.87 15.21 12.27
CA PHE A 387 -6.29 15.27 13.66
C PHE A 387 -5.79 16.57 14.29
N PRO A 388 -6.60 17.22 15.15
CA PRO A 388 -6.15 18.35 15.94
C PRO A 388 -4.93 17.98 16.78
N ALA A 389 -3.96 18.88 16.90
CA ALA A 389 -2.67 18.63 17.55
C ALA A 389 -2.82 18.13 19.00
N GLU A 390 -3.80 18.64 19.71
CA GLU A 390 -4.10 18.25 21.09
C GLU A 390 -4.51 16.79 21.28
N THR A 391 -4.91 16.11 20.18
CA THR A 391 -5.28 14.68 20.23
C THR A 391 -4.08 13.74 20.29
N GLY A 392 -2.89 14.19 19.89
CA GLY A 392 -1.69 13.37 19.75
C GLY A 392 -1.80 12.24 18.72
N VAL A 393 -2.83 12.26 17.85
CA VAL A 393 -3.13 11.22 16.86
C VAL A 393 -2.69 11.67 15.49
N SER A 394 -2.11 10.75 14.69
CA SER A 394 -1.75 10.98 13.30
C SER A 394 -2.60 10.15 12.34
N LEU A 395 -2.98 10.76 11.21
CA LEU A 395 -3.73 10.08 10.16
C LEU A 395 -2.87 9.00 9.48
N LYS A 396 -3.37 7.77 9.47
CA LYS A 396 -2.72 6.64 8.78
C LYS A 396 -3.33 6.37 7.41
N ASN A 397 -4.68 6.33 7.33
CA ASN A 397 -5.38 6.02 6.10
C ASN A 397 -6.77 6.64 6.06
N ILE A 398 -7.30 6.86 4.84
CA ILE A 398 -8.71 7.18 4.58
C ILE A 398 -9.34 5.95 3.96
N TRP A 399 -10.26 5.32 4.71
CA TRP A 399 -10.90 4.06 4.32
C TRP A 399 -12.19 4.24 3.53
N GLN A 400 -12.89 5.36 3.75
CA GLN A 400 -14.10 5.66 3.00
C GLN A 400 -14.26 7.17 2.77
N ILE A 401 -14.74 7.52 1.58
CA ILE A 401 -15.24 8.84 1.21
C ILE A 401 -16.74 8.68 0.96
N SER A 402 -17.58 9.33 1.75
CA SER A 402 -19.02 9.33 1.61
C SER A 402 -19.49 10.73 1.21
N LEU A 403 -20.25 10.79 0.13
CA LEU A 403 -20.91 12.04 -0.27
C LEU A 403 -22.05 12.33 0.71
N GLY A 404 -22.26 13.58 1.03
CA GLY A 404 -23.45 14.06 1.72
C GLY A 404 -24.70 13.87 0.88
N ARG A 405 -25.83 14.39 1.33
CA ARG A 405 -27.11 14.29 0.64
C ARG A 405 -27.14 15.11 -0.65
N PRO A 406 -28.04 14.81 -1.58
CA PRO A 406 -28.18 15.58 -2.83
C PRO A 406 -28.43 17.07 -2.62
N GLU A 407 -29.14 17.41 -1.55
CA GLU A 407 -29.50 18.78 -1.16
C GLU A 407 -28.33 19.54 -0.52
N GLU A 408 -27.29 18.83 -0.08
CA GLU A 408 -26.10 19.35 0.60
C GLU A 408 -24.84 19.04 -0.24
N PRO A 409 -24.67 19.63 -1.43
CA PRO A 409 -23.60 19.24 -2.37
C PRO A 409 -22.20 19.51 -1.83
N ASP A 410 -22.04 20.41 -0.86
CA ASP A 410 -20.76 20.76 -0.26
C ASP A 410 -20.40 19.91 0.98
N VAL A 411 -21.32 19.05 1.42
CA VAL A 411 -21.08 18.14 2.56
C VAL A 411 -20.49 16.83 2.08
N LEU A 412 -19.38 16.43 2.71
CA LEU A 412 -18.77 15.10 2.55
C LEU A 412 -18.29 14.59 3.92
N TYR A 413 -18.10 13.31 3.99
CA TYR A 413 -17.56 12.62 5.17
C TYR A 413 -16.40 11.71 4.78
N CYS A 414 -15.40 11.61 5.68
CA CYS A 414 -14.29 10.65 5.55
C CYS A 414 -14.16 9.81 6.80
N GLY A 415 -14.19 8.50 6.60
CA GLY A 415 -13.85 7.51 7.63
C GLY A 415 -12.38 7.15 7.55
N VAL A 416 -11.68 7.22 8.68
CA VAL A 416 -10.22 7.16 8.71
C VAL A 416 -9.67 6.11 9.68
N GLU A 417 -8.36 5.92 9.60
CA GLU A 417 -7.54 5.19 10.58
C GLU A 417 -6.48 6.14 11.16
N PRO A 418 -6.30 6.15 12.51
CA PRO A 418 -7.10 5.49 13.54
C PRO A 418 -8.56 5.95 13.52
N ALA A 419 -9.49 5.07 13.94
CA ALA A 419 -10.92 5.26 13.76
C ALA A 419 -11.42 6.63 14.23
N ALA A 420 -11.89 7.40 13.27
CA ALA A 420 -12.53 8.69 13.43
C ALA A 420 -13.35 9.04 12.18
N LEU A 421 -14.30 9.95 12.37
CA LEU A 421 -15.11 10.53 11.32
C LEU A 421 -14.71 12.00 11.13
N PHE A 422 -14.43 12.39 9.90
CA PHE A 422 -14.25 13.78 9.50
C PHE A 422 -15.38 14.22 8.60
N GLU A 423 -15.80 15.48 8.72
CA GLU A 423 -16.76 16.11 7.83
C GLU A 423 -16.21 17.40 7.20
N THR A 424 -16.69 17.72 6.02
CA THR A 424 -16.53 19.02 5.37
C THR A 424 -17.92 19.57 5.03
N ARG A 425 -18.07 20.90 5.02
CA ARG A 425 -19.28 21.62 4.62
C ARG A 425 -19.02 22.69 3.55
N ASP A 426 -17.81 22.72 3.02
CA ASP A 426 -17.32 23.68 2.03
C ASP A 426 -16.79 23.02 0.75
N GLY A 427 -17.25 21.80 0.47
CA GLY A 427 -16.86 21.07 -0.73
C GLY A 427 -15.45 20.47 -0.68
N GLY A 428 -14.89 20.28 0.53
CA GLY A 428 -13.60 19.62 0.76
C GLY A 428 -12.42 20.56 0.96
N GLU A 429 -12.65 21.86 1.07
CA GLU A 429 -11.61 22.86 1.35
C GLU A 429 -11.07 22.70 2.77
N THR A 430 -11.98 22.61 3.76
CA THR A 430 -11.65 22.36 5.15
C THR A 430 -12.36 21.12 5.71
N TRP A 431 -11.72 20.46 6.66
CA TRP A 431 -12.22 19.23 7.29
C TRP A 431 -12.19 19.35 8.81
N SER A 432 -13.29 18.98 9.45
CA SER A 432 -13.47 19.00 10.89
C SER A 432 -13.64 17.60 11.44
N LEU A 433 -13.00 17.32 12.58
CA LEU A 433 -13.17 16.08 13.32
C LEU A 433 -14.55 16.08 14.02
N VAL A 434 -15.35 15.02 13.79
CA VAL A 434 -16.64 14.82 14.47
C VAL A 434 -16.37 14.39 15.91
N ARG A 435 -16.33 15.39 16.81
CA ARG A 435 -15.97 15.21 18.22
C ARG A 435 -16.90 14.25 18.96
N GLY A 436 -18.21 14.29 18.71
CA GLY A 436 -19.17 13.40 19.39
C GLY A 436 -18.84 11.91 19.30
N LEU A 437 -18.24 11.49 18.15
CA LEU A 437 -17.76 10.11 17.98
C LEU A 437 -16.33 9.94 18.53
N PHE A 438 -15.46 10.93 18.27
CA PHE A 438 -14.05 10.84 18.67
C PHE A 438 -13.88 10.82 20.19
N ASP A 439 -14.68 11.61 20.92
CA ASP A 439 -14.64 11.71 22.37
C ASP A 439 -15.60 10.72 23.06
N HIS A 440 -16.16 9.74 22.30
CA HIS A 440 -17.09 8.74 22.86
C HIS A 440 -16.41 7.89 23.93
N PRO A 441 -17.06 7.61 25.08
CA PRO A 441 -16.48 6.85 26.21
C PRO A 441 -15.98 5.45 25.86
N HIS A 442 -16.53 4.82 24.82
CA HIS A 442 -16.08 3.51 24.36
C HIS A 442 -14.76 3.54 23.59
N ARG A 443 -14.40 4.68 22.98
CA ARG A 443 -13.27 4.78 22.06
C ARG A 443 -11.93 4.28 22.63
N PRO A 444 -11.55 4.56 23.89
CA PRO A 444 -10.30 4.04 24.46
C PRO A 444 -10.25 2.52 24.58
N ARG A 445 -11.41 1.85 24.50
CA ARG A 445 -11.55 0.39 24.60
C ARG A 445 -11.77 -0.29 23.24
N TRP A 446 -11.85 0.46 22.13
CA TRP A 446 -11.89 -0.14 20.82
C TRP A 446 -10.56 -0.81 20.51
N MET A 447 -10.60 -2.01 19.99
CA MET A 447 -9.41 -2.79 19.68
C MET A 447 -9.09 -2.73 18.17
N PRO A 448 -7.82 -2.71 17.78
CA PRO A 448 -7.48 -2.88 16.38
C PRO A 448 -7.79 -4.33 15.96
N GLY A 449 -8.49 -4.51 14.84
CA GLY A 449 -8.53 -5.79 14.15
C GLY A 449 -7.22 -6.05 13.38
N ASN A 450 -7.09 -7.19 12.72
CA ASN A 450 -5.93 -7.51 11.87
C ASN A 450 -5.70 -6.50 10.72
N GLY A 451 -6.69 -5.68 10.40
CA GLY A 451 -6.60 -4.59 9.41
C GLY A 451 -6.45 -3.18 10.02
N GLY A 452 -6.13 -3.06 11.31
CA GLY A 452 -6.06 -1.80 12.05
C GLY A 452 -7.38 -1.37 12.66
N LEU A 453 -7.35 -0.30 13.46
CA LEU A 453 -8.55 0.33 14.02
C LEU A 453 -9.05 1.40 13.04
N ALA A 454 -10.02 1.04 12.21
CA ALA A 454 -10.52 1.87 11.11
C ALA A 454 -12.02 2.13 11.20
N LEU A 455 -12.43 3.35 10.90
CA LEU A 455 -13.81 3.66 10.52
C LEU A 455 -13.92 3.52 9.00
N HIS A 456 -14.57 2.47 8.54
CA HIS A 456 -14.56 2.07 7.12
C HIS A 456 -15.95 2.02 6.47
N THR A 457 -17.03 2.25 7.23
CA THR A 457 -18.38 2.33 6.65
C THR A 457 -19.13 3.52 7.25
N ILE A 458 -19.64 4.37 6.39
CA ILE A 458 -20.49 5.52 6.69
C ILE A 458 -21.76 5.35 5.90
N VAL A 459 -22.90 5.38 6.57
CA VAL A 459 -24.23 5.24 5.96
C VAL A 459 -25.12 6.38 6.44
N LEU A 460 -25.55 7.22 5.51
CA LEU A 460 -26.49 8.31 5.77
C LEU A 460 -27.93 7.80 5.60
N ASP A 461 -28.79 8.08 6.58
CA ASP A 461 -30.22 7.77 6.44
C ASP A 461 -30.84 8.75 5.43
N PRO A 462 -31.48 8.24 4.35
CA PRO A 462 -32.06 9.10 3.32
C PRO A 462 -33.37 9.78 3.76
N ALA A 463 -34.03 9.29 4.79
CA ALA A 463 -35.31 9.80 5.30
C ALA A 463 -35.13 10.74 6.51
N ASP A 464 -34.00 10.65 7.22
CA ASP A 464 -33.74 11.45 8.42
C ASP A 464 -32.35 12.09 8.33
N HIS A 465 -32.30 13.41 8.17
CA HIS A 465 -31.07 14.18 8.00
C HIS A 465 -30.16 14.17 9.26
N GLN A 466 -30.72 13.85 10.42
CA GLN A 466 -29.98 13.78 11.68
C GLN A 466 -29.39 12.38 11.92
N ARG A 467 -29.86 11.37 11.18
CA ARG A 467 -29.46 9.97 11.40
C ARG A 467 -28.35 9.53 10.48
N MET A 468 -27.33 8.93 11.08
CA MET A 468 -26.19 8.37 10.39
C MET A 468 -25.69 7.14 11.15
N TYR A 469 -25.15 6.16 10.43
CA TYR A 469 -24.53 4.96 10.99
C TYR A 469 -23.07 4.90 10.58
N VAL A 470 -22.20 4.42 11.47
CA VAL A 470 -20.81 4.12 11.16
C VAL A 470 -20.44 2.73 11.65
N ALA A 471 -19.54 2.06 10.91
CA ALA A 471 -18.94 0.81 11.35
C ALA A 471 -17.44 0.97 11.56
N ILE A 472 -16.98 0.45 12.68
CA ILE A 472 -15.60 0.53 13.16
C ILE A 472 -15.06 -0.88 13.32
N SER A 473 -13.88 -1.15 12.76
CA SER A 473 -13.18 -2.44 12.97
C SER A 473 -12.97 -2.68 14.46
N ALA A 474 -13.48 -3.81 14.99
CA ALA A 474 -13.45 -4.16 16.40
C ALA A 474 -13.93 -3.05 17.37
N GLY A 475 -14.77 -2.16 16.87
CA GLY A 475 -15.50 -1.16 17.65
C GLY A 475 -17.01 -1.38 17.64
N GLY A 476 -17.53 -1.92 16.54
CA GLY A 476 -18.96 -2.17 16.33
C GLY A 476 -19.64 -1.12 15.47
N VAL A 477 -20.98 -1.13 15.52
CA VAL A 477 -21.86 -0.17 14.87
C VAL A 477 -22.21 0.95 15.85
N TYR A 478 -22.15 2.19 15.38
CA TYR A 478 -22.61 3.36 16.11
C TYR A 478 -23.62 4.14 15.26
N ARG A 479 -24.65 4.68 15.91
CA ARG A 479 -25.69 5.50 15.30
C ARG A 479 -25.75 6.87 15.99
N THR A 480 -25.87 7.93 15.21
CA THR A 480 -26.30 9.25 15.65
C THR A 480 -27.73 9.53 15.19
N GLN A 481 -28.46 10.35 15.95
CA GLN A 481 -29.80 10.86 15.62
C GLN A 481 -29.88 12.39 15.75
N ASP A 482 -28.73 13.05 15.89
CA ASP A 482 -28.61 14.48 16.11
C ASP A 482 -27.49 15.13 15.27
N GLY A 483 -27.20 14.53 14.11
CA GLY A 483 -26.20 15.03 13.17
C GLY A 483 -24.76 14.87 13.61
N GLY A 484 -24.46 13.86 14.45
CA GLY A 484 -23.10 13.53 14.87
C GLY A 484 -22.65 14.12 16.19
N ARG A 485 -23.54 14.80 16.93
CA ARG A 485 -23.24 15.36 18.25
C ARG A 485 -23.13 14.29 19.33
N ASN A 486 -24.06 13.33 19.30
CA ASN A 486 -24.05 12.18 20.19
C ASN A 486 -24.17 10.88 19.40
N TRP A 487 -23.54 9.82 19.90
CA TRP A 487 -23.52 8.49 19.26
C TRP A 487 -23.89 7.43 20.28
N THR A 488 -24.58 6.39 19.82
CA THR A 488 -24.96 5.22 20.61
C THR A 488 -24.53 3.94 19.91
N ALA A 489 -24.02 2.97 20.66
CA ALA A 489 -23.70 1.65 20.14
C ALA A 489 -24.98 0.90 19.75
N GLN A 490 -24.96 0.25 18.58
CA GLN A 490 -26.11 -0.44 18.00
C GLN A 490 -25.71 -1.87 17.60
N ASN A 491 -25.41 -2.70 18.60
CA ASN A 491 -24.82 -4.02 18.39
C ASN A 491 -25.63 -5.18 18.98
N LEU A 492 -26.85 -4.94 19.48
CA LEU A 492 -27.66 -5.94 20.12
C LEU A 492 -28.04 -7.08 19.14
N GLY A 493 -27.60 -8.32 19.46
CA GLY A 493 -27.79 -9.49 18.61
C GLY A 493 -26.59 -9.85 17.72
N ILE A 494 -25.54 -8.99 17.63
CA ILE A 494 -24.34 -9.31 16.86
C ILE A 494 -23.34 -10.09 17.72
N ARG A 495 -23.01 -11.30 17.31
CA ARG A 495 -22.14 -12.23 18.00
C ARG A 495 -20.66 -11.85 17.92
N VAL A 496 -19.94 -12.03 19.04
CA VAL A 496 -18.48 -11.93 19.13
C VAL A 496 -17.94 -13.21 19.79
N MET A 497 -16.75 -13.69 19.35
CA MET A 497 -16.15 -14.92 19.88
C MET A 497 -14.85 -14.68 20.66
N PHE A 498 -14.24 -13.48 20.56
CA PHE A 498 -12.97 -13.16 21.22
C PHE A 498 -13.15 -12.36 22.53
N THR A 499 -14.38 -12.17 23.00
CA THR A 499 -14.69 -11.54 24.28
C THR A 499 -15.39 -12.54 25.21
N PRO A 500 -15.33 -12.35 26.55
CA PRO A 500 -16.03 -13.21 27.49
C PRO A 500 -17.56 -13.28 27.30
N GLY A 501 -18.16 -12.20 26.78
CA GLY A 501 -19.60 -12.13 26.50
C GLY A 501 -19.90 -12.35 25.03
N LYS A 502 -20.89 -13.21 24.72
CA LYS A 502 -21.28 -13.55 23.34
C LYS A 502 -21.86 -12.35 22.56
N TYR A 503 -22.54 -11.44 23.27
CA TYR A 503 -23.22 -10.27 22.69
C TYR A 503 -22.86 -9.02 23.49
N PRO A 504 -21.60 -8.52 23.41
CA PRO A 504 -21.19 -7.32 24.13
C PRO A 504 -21.83 -6.08 23.52
N GLU A 505 -21.91 -5.00 24.31
CA GLU A 505 -22.46 -3.71 23.88
C GLU A 505 -21.68 -3.11 22.68
N PHE A 506 -20.36 -3.29 22.66
CA PHE A 506 -19.47 -2.87 21.57
C PHE A 506 -18.26 -3.82 21.44
N GLY A 507 -17.44 -3.62 20.41
CA GLY A 507 -16.27 -4.47 20.14
C GLY A 507 -16.51 -5.50 19.01
N GLN A 508 -17.67 -5.46 18.36
CA GLN A 508 -17.93 -6.28 17.17
C GLN A 508 -16.96 -5.91 16.03
N CYS A 509 -16.41 -6.92 15.38
CA CYS A 509 -15.57 -6.73 14.21
C CYS A 509 -16.46 -6.66 12.95
N VAL A 510 -17.07 -5.50 12.76
CA VAL A 510 -17.95 -5.25 11.62
C VAL A 510 -17.13 -5.07 10.36
N HIS A 511 -17.53 -5.68 9.26
CA HIS A 511 -16.87 -5.56 7.97
C HIS A 511 -17.60 -4.63 7.01
N LYS A 512 -18.95 -4.67 6.98
CA LYS A 512 -19.76 -3.82 6.13
C LYS A 512 -21.16 -3.64 6.69
N ILE A 513 -21.72 -2.43 6.52
CA ILE A 513 -23.15 -2.16 6.69
C ILE A 513 -23.70 -1.68 5.35
N ALA A 514 -24.92 -2.09 5.03
CA ALA A 514 -25.65 -1.61 3.88
C ALA A 514 -27.09 -1.23 4.29
N LEU A 515 -27.58 -0.09 3.79
CA LEU A 515 -28.91 0.44 4.03
C LEU A 515 -29.61 0.65 2.69
N HIS A 516 -30.91 0.33 2.62
CA HIS A 516 -31.70 0.54 1.42
C HIS A 516 -32.40 1.91 1.46
N PRO A 517 -32.25 2.74 0.41
CA PRO A 517 -32.75 4.10 0.44
C PRO A 517 -34.29 4.21 0.48
N VAL A 518 -35.04 3.20 0.04
CA VAL A 518 -36.52 3.19 0.06
C VAL A 518 -37.07 2.59 1.37
N ARG A 519 -36.23 1.85 2.10
CA ARG A 519 -36.59 1.19 3.35
C ARG A 519 -35.50 1.39 4.41
N PRO A 520 -35.37 2.62 4.93
CA PRO A 520 -34.23 3.02 5.77
C PRO A 520 -34.22 2.35 7.15
N GLU A 521 -35.35 1.80 7.63
CA GLU A 521 -35.40 0.97 8.85
C GLU A 521 -34.70 -0.39 8.65
N ARG A 522 -34.49 -0.83 7.39
CA ARG A 522 -33.84 -2.11 7.08
C ARG A 522 -32.37 -1.91 6.75
N LEU A 523 -31.52 -2.55 7.55
CA LEU A 523 -30.09 -2.60 7.34
C LEU A 523 -29.63 -4.06 7.27
N PHE A 524 -28.54 -4.27 6.52
CA PHE A 524 -27.80 -5.53 6.48
C PHE A 524 -26.37 -5.31 6.95
N LEU A 525 -25.80 -6.33 7.57
CA LEU A 525 -24.47 -6.25 8.14
C LEU A 525 -23.70 -7.55 7.92
N GLN A 526 -22.46 -7.42 7.44
CA GLN A 526 -21.44 -8.45 7.47
C GLN A 526 -20.54 -8.22 8.67
N ASN A 527 -20.48 -9.16 9.58
CA ASN A 527 -19.59 -9.19 10.72
C ASN A 527 -18.50 -10.25 10.53
N HIS A 528 -17.55 -10.29 11.42
CA HIS A 528 -16.53 -11.33 11.50
C HIS A 528 -17.18 -12.73 11.73
N TRP A 529 -18.23 -12.78 12.54
CA TRP A 529 -19.05 -13.97 12.77
C TRP A 529 -20.51 -13.64 12.50
N GLY A 530 -20.93 -13.93 11.28
CA GLY A 530 -22.32 -13.87 10.89
C GLY A 530 -22.68 -12.78 9.89
N LEU A 531 -23.83 -13.01 9.29
CA LEU A 531 -24.58 -12.08 8.46
C LEU A 531 -25.83 -11.69 9.23
N TYR A 532 -26.12 -10.40 9.30
CA TYR A 532 -27.24 -9.91 10.10
C TYR A 532 -28.14 -8.97 9.32
N ARG A 533 -29.40 -8.94 9.74
CA ARG A 533 -30.41 -7.96 9.29
C ARG A 533 -31.06 -7.30 10.50
N SER A 534 -31.25 -6.00 10.38
CA SER A 534 -32.10 -5.21 11.26
C SER A 534 -33.29 -4.68 10.45
N ASP A 535 -34.47 -4.62 11.07
CA ASP A 535 -35.68 -4.03 10.52
C ASP A 535 -36.21 -2.84 11.36
N ASP A 536 -35.37 -2.31 12.26
CA ASP A 536 -35.72 -1.32 13.28
C ASP A 536 -34.60 -0.27 13.48
N HIS A 537 -33.97 0.18 12.40
CA HIS A 537 -32.89 1.19 12.44
C HIS A 537 -31.68 0.77 13.27
N ALA A 538 -31.29 -0.50 13.19
CA ALA A 538 -30.18 -1.13 13.90
C ALA A 538 -30.37 -1.32 15.41
N GLU A 539 -31.58 -1.18 15.94
CA GLU A 539 -31.84 -1.46 17.37
C GLU A 539 -31.57 -2.93 17.69
N ASN A 540 -32.06 -3.85 16.84
CA ASN A 540 -31.87 -5.29 16.98
C ASN A 540 -31.37 -5.92 15.69
N TRP A 541 -30.48 -6.89 15.83
CA TRP A 541 -29.92 -7.64 14.69
C TRP A 541 -30.29 -9.12 14.78
N THR A 542 -30.76 -9.66 13.66
CA THR A 542 -31.12 -11.06 13.47
C THR A 542 -30.13 -11.74 12.57
N ASP A 543 -29.60 -12.88 12.94
CA ASP A 543 -28.71 -13.71 12.11
C ASP A 543 -29.46 -14.26 10.90
N ILE A 544 -28.87 -14.08 9.70
CA ILE A 544 -29.42 -14.49 8.41
C ILE A 544 -28.44 -15.34 7.60
N ALA A 545 -27.40 -15.90 8.23
CA ALA A 545 -26.34 -16.64 7.55
C ALA A 545 -26.75 -18.06 7.11
N ASN A 546 -27.93 -18.50 7.45
CA ASN A 546 -28.40 -19.85 7.05
C ASN A 546 -28.48 -19.97 5.51
N GLY A 547 -27.77 -20.95 4.94
CA GLY A 547 -27.74 -21.20 3.49
C GLY A 547 -26.56 -20.63 2.73
N VAL A 548 -25.60 -19.98 3.41
CA VAL A 548 -24.29 -19.62 2.84
C VAL A 548 -23.22 -20.63 3.26
N PRO A 549 -22.14 -20.82 2.46
CA PRO A 549 -21.09 -21.80 2.76
C PRO A 549 -20.19 -21.38 3.95
N SER A 550 -20.11 -20.09 4.22
CA SER A 550 -19.44 -19.48 5.36
C SER A 550 -20.16 -18.17 5.71
N ASP A 551 -20.23 -17.87 7.00
CA ASP A 551 -20.75 -16.62 7.53
C ASP A 551 -19.70 -15.51 7.60
N PHE A 552 -18.46 -15.80 7.20
CA PHE A 552 -17.34 -14.85 7.12
C PHE A 552 -17.20 -14.26 5.72
N GLY A 553 -16.95 -12.98 5.63
CA GLY A 553 -16.71 -12.26 4.37
C GLY A 553 -16.49 -10.77 4.60
N PHE A 554 -16.19 -10.05 3.53
CA PHE A 554 -15.93 -8.60 3.59
C PHE A 554 -16.91 -7.79 2.74
N ALA A 555 -17.18 -8.27 1.52
CA ALA A 555 -17.97 -7.54 0.53
C ALA A 555 -19.45 -7.75 0.73
N MET A 556 -20.21 -6.66 0.72
CA MET A 556 -21.67 -6.67 0.72
C MET A 556 -22.19 -5.45 -0.06
N VAL A 557 -23.13 -5.68 -0.98
CA VAL A 557 -23.86 -4.61 -1.67
C VAL A 557 -25.34 -4.93 -1.76
N MET A 558 -26.16 -3.90 -1.66
CA MET A 558 -27.61 -4.02 -1.84
C MET A 558 -28.01 -3.78 -3.30
N HIS A 559 -29.08 -4.43 -3.72
CA HIS A 559 -29.75 -4.12 -4.96
C HIS A 559 -30.45 -2.75 -4.82
N PRO A 560 -30.19 -1.76 -5.69
CA PRO A 560 -30.66 -0.38 -5.48
C PRO A 560 -32.17 -0.18 -5.54
N LYS A 561 -32.91 -1.17 -6.09
CA LYS A 561 -34.37 -1.12 -6.30
C LYS A 561 -35.14 -2.16 -5.48
N ASN A 562 -34.46 -3.06 -4.78
CA ASN A 562 -35.11 -4.14 -4.00
C ASN A 562 -34.49 -4.21 -2.59
N PRO A 563 -35.21 -3.78 -1.53
CA PRO A 563 -34.73 -3.76 -0.16
C PRO A 563 -34.49 -5.14 0.45
N ASP A 564 -35.00 -6.19 -0.19
CA ASP A 564 -34.82 -7.57 0.26
C ASP A 564 -33.67 -8.30 -0.47
N CYS A 565 -33.01 -7.61 -1.41
CA CYS A 565 -31.97 -8.20 -2.24
C CYS A 565 -30.57 -7.69 -1.89
N VAL A 566 -29.69 -8.60 -1.49
CA VAL A 566 -28.31 -8.35 -1.10
C VAL A 566 -27.38 -9.35 -1.77
N TYR A 567 -26.19 -8.90 -2.14
CA TYR A 567 -25.12 -9.71 -2.72
C TYR A 567 -23.90 -9.69 -1.79
N ILE A 568 -23.31 -10.88 -1.61
CA ILE A 568 -22.09 -11.07 -0.80
C ILE A 568 -21.12 -12.00 -1.51
N VAL A 569 -19.85 -11.96 -1.10
CA VAL A 569 -18.83 -12.93 -1.49
C VAL A 569 -18.25 -13.55 -0.22
N PRO A 570 -18.75 -14.73 0.21
CA PRO A 570 -18.22 -15.45 1.35
C PRO A 570 -16.80 -15.89 1.12
N VAL A 571 -15.97 -15.86 2.16
CA VAL A 571 -14.65 -16.47 2.23
C VAL A 571 -14.62 -17.49 3.35
N GLU A 572 -13.69 -18.43 3.31
CA GLU A 572 -13.70 -19.64 4.12
C GLU A 572 -13.66 -19.34 5.63
N SER A 573 -12.71 -18.50 6.06
CA SER A 573 -12.58 -18.06 7.45
C SER A 573 -11.68 -16.82 7.57
N ASP A 574 -11.48 -16.36 8.78
CA ASP A 574 -10.53 -15.27 9.09
C ASP A 574 -9.06 -15.73 8.97
N GLU A 575 -8.79 -17.02 9.14
CA GLU A 575 -7.49 -17.63 8.91
C GLU A 575 -7.24 -17.89 7.42
N PHE A 576 -8.22 -18.49 6.73
CA PHE A 576 -8.18 -18.80 5.31
C PHE A 576 -9.04 -17.82 4.52
N ARG A 577 -8.50 -16.62 4.26
CA ARG A 577 -9.21 -15.52 3.60
C ARG A 577 -9.31 -15.70 2.09
N CYS A 578 -9.84 -16.83 1.67
CA CYS A 578 -10.09 -17.17 0.27
C CYS A 578 -11.50 -17.73 0.09
N THR A 579 -11.96 -17.77 -1.15
CA THR A 579 -13.28 -18.32 -1.49
C THR A 579 -13.39 -19.80 -1.13
N CYS A 580 -14.54 -20.18 -0.57
CA CYS A 580 -14.84 -21.55 -0.13
C CYS A 580 -14.64 -22.56 -1.26
N ASP A 581 -14.00 -23.69 -0.97
CA ASP A 581 -13.70 -24.80 -1.91
C ASP A 581 -12.86 -24.40 -3.12
N GLY A 582 -12.14 -23.24 -3.09
CA GLY A 582 -11.45 -22.70 -4.26
C GLY A 582 -12.39 -22.39 -5.43
N ARG A 583 -13.62 -21.94 -5.14
CA ARG A 583 -14.67 -21.63 -6.12
C ARG A 583 -15.15 -20.19 -5.91
N LEU A 584 -14.96 -19.34 -6.90
CA LEU A 584 -15.45 -17.97 -6.83
C LEU A 584 -16.94 -17.93 -7.12
N ARG A 585 -17.74 -17.53 -6.13
CA ARG A 585 -19.19 -17.42 -6.21
C ARG A 585 -19.64 -16.15 -5.50
N VAL A 586 -20.60 -15.46 -6.10
CA VAL A 586 -21.38 -14.42 -5.43
C VAL A 586 -22.65 -15.08 -4.92
N TYR A 587 -23.03 -14.80 -3.68
CA TYR A 587 -24.31 -15.27 -3.13
C TYR A 587 -25.30 -14.11 -3.09
N ARG A 588 -26.54 -14.40 -3.42
CA ARG A 588 -27.63 -13.43 -3.42
C ARG A 588 -28.80 -13.93 -2.59
N THR A 589 -29.36 -13.05 -1.77
CA THR A 589 -30.72 -13.21 -1.24
C THR A 589 -31.68 -12.29 -1.98
N ARG A 590 -32.98 -12.69 -2.11
CA ARG A 590 -34.07 -11.86 -2.63
C ARG A 590 -35.21 -11.73 -1.64
N ASN A 591 -35.06 -12.30 -0.46
CA ASN A 591 -36.11 -12.40 0.58
C ASN A 591 -35.54 -11.99 1.96
N GLY A 592 -34.61 -11.04 1.97
CA GLY A 592 -34.07 -10.49 3.19
C GLY A 592 -33.21 -11.43 4.03
N GLY A 593 -32.57 -12.42 3.40
CA GLY A 593 -31.71 -13.40 4.07
C GLY A 593 -32.42 -14.71 4.48
N ALA A 594 -33.71 -14.90 4.16
CA ALA A 594 -34.38 -16.14 4.44
C ALA A 594 -33.84 -17.31 3.60
N SER A 595 -33.28 -17.04 2.42
CA SER A 595 -32.54 -18.00 1.60
C SER A 595 -31.48 -17.32 0.77
N TRP A 596 -30.43 -18.07 0.37
CA TRP A 596 -29.32 -17.61 -0.44
C TRP A 596 -29.13 -18.50 -1.66
N GLU A 597 -28.87 -17.88 -2.82
CA GLU A 597 -28.60 -18.57 -4.07
C GLU A 597 -27.20 -18.28 -4.57
N PRO A 598 -26.39 -19.28 -4.98
CA PRO A 598 -25.06 -19.08 -5.55
C PRO A 598 -25.15 -18.62 -7.00
N LEU A 599 -24.42 -17.57 -7.37
CA LEU A 599 -24.31 -17.01 -8.70
C LEU A 599 -22.87 -17.23 -9.21
N ALA A 600 -22.68 -18.21 -10.08
CA ALA A 600 -21.34 -18.68 -10.46
C ALA A 600 -21.06 -18.71 -11.97
N ARG A 601 -22.11 -18.53 -12.82
CA ARG A 601 -21.96 -18.69 -14.28
C ARG A 601 -21.01 -17.64 -14.86
N GLY A 602 -19.86 -18.08 -15.36
CA GLY A 602 -18.79 -17.20 -15.88
C GLY A 602 -17.70 -16.85 -14.88
N LEU A 603 -17.83 -17.30 -13.61
CA LEU A 603 -16.76 -17.21 -12.60
C LEU A 603 -15.96 -18.52 -12.52
N PRO A 604 -14.66 -18.49 -12.19
CA PRO A 604 -13.83 -19.68 -12.05
C PRO A 604 -14.31 -20.58 -10.91
N GLN A 605 -14.50 -21.88 -11.20
CA GLN A 605 -15.02 -22.88 -10.26
C GLN A 605 -13.99 -23.92 -9.83
N LYS A 606 -12.70 -23.69 -10.10
CA LYS A 606 -11.59 -24.52 -9.66
C LYS A 606 -10.37 -23.63 -9.44
N GLY A 607 -9.64 -23.86 -8.33
CA GLY A 607 -8.40 -23.16 -8.03
C GLY A 607 -8.54 -21.63 -7.89
N ALA A 608 -9.72 -21.14 -7.56
CA ALA A 608 -10.01 -19.72 -7.41
C ALA A 608 -9.93 -19.34 -5.92
N TYR A 609 -8.73 -19.15 -5.42
CA TYR A 609 -8.47 -18.76 -4.03
C TYR A 609 -8.47 -17.22 -3.92
N GLU A 610 -9.64 -16.63 -4.07
CA GLU A 610 -9.82 -15.18 -4.21
C GLU A 610 -10.37 -14.54 -2.93
N THR A 611 -10.03 -13.27 -2.73
CA THR A 611 -10.65 -12.42 -1.71
C THR A 611 -11.22 -11.17 -2.36
N VAL A 612 -12.48 -10.85 -2.07
CA VAL A 612 -13.10 -9.57 -2.42
C VAL A 612 -13.21 -8.73 -1.16
N LEU A 613 -12.53 -7.58 -1.13
CA LEU A 613 -12.52 -6.70 0.04
C LEU A 613 -13.80 -5.88 0.16
N ARG A 614 -14.02 -5.28 1.35
CA ARG A 614 -15.27 -4.61 1.73
C ARG A 614 -15.76 -3.52 0.78
N ASP A 615 -14.84 -2.74 0.20
CA ASP A 615 -15.16 -1.68 -0.76
C ASP A 615 -14.83 -2.05 -2.22
N ALA A 616 -14.37 -3.28 -2.46
CA ALA A 616 -14.07 -3.80 -3.78
C ALA A 616 -15.28 -4.37 -4.52
N MET A 617 -16.51 -4.08 -4.07
CA MET A 617 -17.75 -4.49 -4.72
C MET A 617 -18.75 -3.33 -4.78
N THR A 618 -19.50 -3.23 -5.89
CA THR A 618 -20.50 -2.18 -6.11
C THR A 618 -21.65 -2.67 -6.98
N ALA A 619 -22.84 -2.05 -6.84
CA ALA A 619 -24.01 -2.26 -7.68
C ALA A 619 -24.42 -0.95 -8.34
N ASP A 620 -24.75 -0.96 -9.63
CA ASP A 620 -25.31 0.20 -10.33
C ASP A 620 -26.84 0.28 -10.25
N ALA A 621 -27.41 1.42 -10.62
CA ALA A 621 -28.86 1.64 -10.63
C ALA A 621 -29.50 1.50 -12.02
N LEU A 622 -28.77 1.01 -13.02
CA LEU A 622 -29.25 0.83 -14.38
C LEU A 622 -30.28 -0.32 -14.47
N ASN A 623 -30.81 -0.56 -15.63
CA ASN A 623 -31.76 -1.65 -15.87
C ASN A 623 -31.29 -2.51 -17.07
N PRO A 624 -31.03 -3.81 -16.86
CA PRO A 624 -30.92 -4.52 -15.56
C PRO A 624 -29.77 -3.99 -14.70
N VAL A 625 -29.88 -4.22 -13.37
CA VAL A 625 -28.85 -3.81 -12.40
C VAL A 625 -27.53 -4.54 -12.67
N GLY A 626 -26.45 -3.80 -12.73
CA GLY A 626 -25.11 -4.35 -12.83
C GLY A 626 -24.46 -4.51 -11.46
N ILE A 627 -23.69 -5.59 -11.32
CA ILE A 627 -22.89 -5.88 -10.12
C ILE A 627 -21.42 -6.02 -10.55
N TYR A 628 -20.52 -5.37 -9.84
CA TYR A 628 -19.10 -5.36 -10.17
C TYR A 628 -18.26 -5.62 -8.92
N PHE A 629 -17.18 -6.40 -9.08
CA PHE A 629 -16.24 -6.59 -7.99
C PHE A 629 -14.82 -6.82 -8.50
N GLY A 630 -13.85 -6.43 -7.69
CA GLY A 630 -12.43 -6.67 -7.91
C GLY A 630 -11.86 -7.61 -6.85
N THR A 631 -10.85 -8.42 -7.23
CA THR A 631 -10.19 -9.38 -6.36
C THR A 631 -8.81 -8.90 -5.92
N ARG A 632 -8.28 -9.48 -4.87
CA ARG A 632 -6.92 -9.21 -4.41
C ARG A 632 -5.83 -9.67 -5.39
N SER A 633 -6.13 -10.62 -6.25
CA SER A 633 -5.25 -11.06 -7.34
C SER A 633 -5.33 -10.17 -8.60
N GLY A 634 -6.11 -9.07 -8.54
CA GLY A 634 -6.11 -8.06 -9.60
C GLY A 634 -7.07 -8.35 -10.74
N GLN A 635 -8.10 -9.16 -10.53
CA GLN A 635 -9.16 -9.42 -11.51
C GLN A 635 -10.37 -8.54 -11.22
N LEU A 636 -10.98 -7.99 -12.27
CA LEU A 636 -12.22 -7.23 -12.19
C LEU A 636 -13.33 -7.96 -12.94
N TYR A 637 -14.40 -8.28 -12.26
CA TYR A 637 -15.58 -8.95 -12.81
C TYR A 637 -16.80 -8.02 -12.83
N GLY A 638 -17.67 -8.22 -13.79
CA GLY A 638 -18.96 -7.54 -13.91
C GLY A 638 -20.07 -8.44 -14.42
N SER A 639 -21.24 -8.20 -13.91
CA SER A 639 -22.52 -8.75 -14.39
C SER A 639 -23.43 -7.60 -14.77
N THR A 640 -24.14 -7.69 -15.87
CA THR A 640 -25.15 -6.71 -16.32
C THR A 640 -26.56 -7.26 -16.28
N ASP A 641 -26.78 -8.38 -15.59
CA ASP A 641 -28.04 -9.13 -15.52
C ASP A 641 -28.33 -9.61 -14.08
N GLU A 642 -28.04 -8.77 -13.10
CA GLU A 642 -28.25 -9.00 -11.67
C GLU A 642 -27.47 -10.21 -11.13
N GLY A 643 -26.30 -10.50 -11.66
CA GLY A 643 -25.44 -11.59 -11.23
C GLY A 643 -25.74 -12.94 -11.86
N LYS A 644 -26.69 -13.04 -12.82
CA LYS A 644 -27.00 -14.31 -13.49
C LYS A 644 -25.82 -14.81 -14.32
N THR A 645 -25.10 -13.90 -15.00
CA THR A 645 -23.88 -14.20 -15.74
C THR A 645 -22.78 -13.18 -15.44
N TRP A 646 -21.54 -13.66 -15.38
CA TRP A 646 -20.37 -12.84 -15.07
C TRP A 646 -19.40 -12.83 -16.22
N LYS A 647 -18.74 -11.70 -16.42
CA LYS A 647 -17.63 -11.53 -17.36
C LYS A 647 -16.44 -10.93 -16.64
N LYS A 648 -15.25 -11.43 -16.94
CA LYS A 648 -14.01 -10.76 -16.55
C LYS A 648 -13.85 -9.51 -17.42
N ILE A 649 -13.88 -8.33 -16.79
CA ILE A 649 -13.71 -7.03 -17.45
C ILE A 649 -12.23 -6.76 -17.70
N LEU A 650 -11.39 -7.02 -16.70
CA LEU A 650 -9.97 -6.75 -16.71
C LEU A 650 -9.22 -7.75 -15.84
N ASP A 651 -7.98 -8.03 -16.20
CA ASP A 651 -7.04 -8.90 -15.48
C ASP A 651 -5.69 -8.21 -15.34
N GLY A 652 -4.85 -8.68 -14.40
CA GLY A 652 -3.50 -8.17 -14.23
C GLY A 652 -3.41 -6.79 -13.54
N LEU A 653 -4.46 -6.33 -12.90
CA LEU A 653 -4.39 -5.17 -12.01
C LEU A 653 -3.57 -5.50 -10.76
N PRO A 654 -2.98 -4.50 -10.07
CA PRO A 654 -2.58 -4.68 -8.68
C PRO A 654 -3.80 -5.06 -7.81
N SER A 655 -3.56 -5.56 -6.60
CA SER A 655 -4.64 -5.97 -5.67
C SER A 655 -5.73 -4.90 -5.59
N VAL A 656 -6.97 -5.25 -5.98
CA VAL A 656 -8.10 -4.33 -5.99
C VAL A 656 -8.64 -4.17 -4.57
N VAL A 657 -8.77 -2.92 -4.12
CA VAL A 657 -9.22 -2.59 -2.75
C VAL A 657 -10.50 -1.75 -2.74
N CYS A 658 -10.81 -1.07 -3.86
CA CYS A 658 -12.01 -0.22 -3.99
C CYS A 658 -12.57 -0.32 -5.41
N VAL A 659 -13.89 -0.49 -5.53
CA VAL A 659 -14.64 -0.39 -6.80
C VAL A 659 -15.88 0.47 -6.56
N LYS A 660 -16.04 1.55 -7.31
CA LYS A 660 -17.21 2.42 -7.28
C LYS A 660 -17.73 2.60 -8.70
N ASN A 661 -19.01 2.83 -8.84
CA ASN A 661 -19.62 3.11 -10.14
C ASN A 661 -20.28 4.49 -10.18
N ALA A 662 -20.45 5.03 -11.38
CA ALA A 662 -21.21 6.24 -11.62
C ALA A 662 -21.75 6.28 -13.04
N VAL A 663 -22.88 7.00 -13.24
CA VAL A 663 -23.33 7.45 -14.55
C VAL A 663 -23.12 8.96 -14.62
N VAL A 664 -22.38 9.42 -15.61
CA VAL A 664 -21.97 10.83 -15.70
C VAL A 664 -23.15 11.75 -16.02
N GLY A 665 -23.42 12.69 -15.11
CA GLY A 665 -24.48 13.68 -15.27
C GLY A 665 -25.89 13.12 -15.14
N ASP A 666 -26.08 11.95 -14.53
CA ASP A 666 -27.38 11.40 -14.15
C ASP A 666 -27.70 11.78 -12.69
N PRO A 667 -28.59 12.75 -12.45
CA PRO A 667 -29.02 13.10 -11.11
C PRO A 667 -29.87 12.03 -10.43
N SER A 668 -30.40 11.04 -11.16
CA SER A 668 -31.26 9.99 -10.61
C SER A 668 -30.47 9.01 -9.71
N VAL A 669 -29.16 8.90 -9.89
CA VAL A 669 -28.27 8.12 -9.00
C VAL A 669 -28.29 8.68 -7.57
N PHE A 670 -28.66 9.95 -7.39
CA PHE A 670 -28.73 10.65 -6.11
C PHE A 670 -30.17 10.90 -5.63
N ARG A 671 -31.20 10.60 -6.45
CA ARG A 671 -32.60 10.75 -6.05
C ARG A 671 -33.12 9.44 -5.47
N VAL A 672 -33.37 9.46 -4.17
CA VAL A 672 -34.25 8.50 -3.53
C VAL A 672 -35.64 8.69 -4.17
N SER A 673 -36.14 7.71 -4.90
CA SER A 673 -37.54 7.73 -5.35
C SER A 673 -38.41 7.79 -4.11
N LYS A 674 -39.18 8.87 -3.92
CA LYS A 674 -40.19 8.93 -2.85
C LYS A 674 -41.08 7.70 -2.96
N PRO A 675 -41.35 7.02 -1.85
CA PRO A 675 -42.29 5.89 -1.89
C PRO A 675 -43.65 6.40 -2.41
N PRO A 676 -44.37 5.62 -3.23
CA PRO A 676 -45.73 5.99 -3.63
C PRO A 676 -46.55 6.25 -2.38
N GLN A 677 -47.22 7.41 -2.31
CA GLN A 677 -48.03 7.81 -1.15
C GLN A 677 -49.16 6.81 -0.80
N GLU A 678 -49.46 5.88 -1.68
CA GLU A 678 -50.46 4.82 -1.47
C GLU A 678 -50.06 3.69 -0.52
N ALA A 679 -48.76 3.48 -0.26
CA ALA A 679 -48.32 2.41 0.65
C ALA A 679 -48.49 2.76 2.15
N ILE A 680 -48.60 4.03 2.50
CA ILE A 680 -48.77 4.49 3.89
C ILE A 680 -50.24 4.36 4.33
N ALA A 681 -51.19 4.43 3.41
CA ALA A 681 -52.63 4.31 3.73
C ALA A 681 -53.07 2.87 3.99
N ALA A 682 -52.37 1.86 3.52
CA ALA A 682 -52.73 0.45 3.71
C ALA A 682 -52.34 -0.14 5.08
N SER A 683 -51.30 0.44 5.73
CA SER A 683 -50.82 -0.07 7.04
C SER A 683 -51.64 0.42 8.24
N SER A 684 -52.42 1.51 8.09
CA SER A 684 -53.21 2.07 9.19
C SER A 684 -54.67 1.50 9.28
N ARG A 685 -55.12 0.67 8.31
CA ARG A 685 -56.47 0.12 8.30
C ARG A 685 -56.62 -1.29 8.90
N GLY A 686 -55.61 -1.91 9.44
CA GLY A 686 -55.57 -3.28 9.88
C GLY A 686 -55.75 -3.53 11.37
N LYS A 687 -56.41 -2.68 12.17
CA LYS A 687 -56.85 -3.01 13.55
C LYS A 687 -58.11 -2.24 13.94
N ARG A 688 -59.26 -2.63 13.46
CA ARG A 688 -60.53 -2.41 14.14
C ARG A 688 -61.18 -3.78 14.41
N SER A 689 -61.15 -4.21 15.63
CA SER A 689 -61.85 -5.36 16.14
C SER A 689 -63.34 -5.14 16.03
N THR A 690 -64.05 -6.01 15.31
CA THR A 690 -65.50 -6.12 15.34
C THR A 690 -65.90 -6.91 16.59
N GLY A 691 -66.20 -6.22 17.67
CA GLY A 691 -66.95 -6.76 18.79
C GLY A 691 -68.42 -6.88 18.38
N ARG A 692 -68.89 -8.06 18.11
CA ARG A 692 -70.32 -8.35 18.00
C ARG A 692 -70.87 -8.64 19.39
N ASN A 693 -71.69 -7.72 19.89
CA ASN A 693 -72.54 -7.87 21.07
C ASN A 693 -73.82 -8.60 20.68
N THR A 694 -74.03 -9.84 21.12
CA THR A 694 -75.32 -10.58 21.00
C THR A 694 -76.09 -10.41 22.28
N SER A 695 -77.03 -9.46 22.33
CA SER A 695 -78.09 -9.44 23.35
C SER A 695 -79.22 -10.43 22.93
N ARG A 696 -79.36 -11.49 23.68
CA ARG A 696 -80.62 -12.31 23.69
C ARG A 696 -81.72 -11.50 24.36
N ARG A 697 -82.82 -11.28 23.62
CA ARG A 697 -84.11 -11.03 24.18
C ARG A 697 -84.96 -12.28 24.00
N GLY A 698 -85.41 -12.86 25.10
CA GLY A 698 -86.44 -13.89 25.13
C GLY A 698 -87.82 -13.30 24.96
N LYS A 699 -88.70 -14.09 24.38
CA LYS A 699 -90.14 -14.16 24.73
C LYS A 699 -90.68 -15.51 24.33
N ARG A 700 -91.33 -16.12 25.28
CA ARG A 700 -92.38 -17.12 25.29
C ARG A 700 -92.27 -18.28 24.32
#